data_f748ba19c854ec66e53beaf6c1b6aef8
#
_entry.id   f748ba19c854ec66e53beaf6c1b6aef8
#
_cell.length_a   1.000
_cell.length_b   1.000
_cell.length_c   1.000
_cell.angle_alpha   90.00
_cell.angle_beta   90.00
_cell.angle_gamma   90.00
#
_symmetry.space_group_name_H-M   'P 1'
#
loop_
_entity.id
_entity.type
_entity.pdbx_description
1 polymer ?
#
loop_
_entity_poly.entity_id
_entity_poly.type
_entity_poly.pdbx_seq_one_letter_code
_entity_poly.pdbx_strand_id
1 'polypeptide(L)'
;MKTFGYFDDKNREYVITDPATPFPWINYLGNEDFFGLISNTAGGYDFYKDAKFRRITRYRYNGVPMDAGGRYFYIKEETHPFPAGGEAGPVWSPGWKPCKTPLDSYECRHGMNYTRITGSKNGVEASVLFFVPLKTWAEVQKLTLKNTTGEVKHLKLFSFTEWCLWNAATDMENFQRNWSTGEVEIEAPSGAVGGAVIYHKTEYKERRNHYAYYALTNAEAQGFDTDRESFIGLYNDFSNPQCVLEGKPRNSVAHGWSPVASHYIEVELQPGESKDFIFLLGYVENEQEEKFEAVPAASPAGQLITSLGDLDHTIINKEKAHAVIARFSTVEAVDTAFDELRRMWDGLLSKYTVKSGDERLDRMVNVWNQYQCMITFNFSRSASFFESGVGRGMGFRDSNQDLVGFVHQVPARARQRIIDIASTQFPDGGCYHQYQPLTKRGNNDIGGGFNDDPCWLIFGTVAYIKETGDFSILDEPVPFDNEPGTEVSLFEHLRISFNHVVNNLGPHALPLIGRADWNDCLNLNCFSRDPNESFQTTENQSEGSKAESLMIAGLFVFTGKQYVELCRHCAQHFSHSAQRFSHSAQCFSAGYAEEADRAQACIDAMVEAVKRHGWDGDWYLRAYDFYGRKIGSHENEEGKIFIESQGFCTMAGIGMEDGMVDKALDSCKQYLDSEHGMVLNNPAFTRYYVEMGEISSYPAGYKENAGIFCHNNPWVIIGETVARRGNDAWEHYTKICPAWIKDQTLHKVEPYVYCQMVAGKDAARPGEGKNSWLTGTAAWNWLTITQYILGIRPTYDGLEIDPCIPSTLKEYTVRRVLRDASFDITVKNPDGKQSGVSRITLDGKTVEHTTIPVTPGHHIVEVTM
;
A
#
# COMPACT_ATOMS: atom_id res chain seq x y z
N MET A 1 -28.73 2.83 -10.62
CA MET A 1 -27.28 2.93 -10.48
C MET A 1 -26.67 1.77 -11.23
N LYS A 2 -25.62 2.00 -12.02
CA LYS A 2 -24.91 0.93 -12.72
C LYS A 2 -23.93 0.29 -11.75
N THR A 3 -23.94 -1.03 -11.66
CA THR A 3 -22.93 -1.82 -10.95
C THR A 3 -21.97 -2.44 -11.97
N PHE A 4 -20.68 -2.43 -11.68
CA PHE A 4 -19.65 -2.96 -12.58
C PHE A 4 -19.15 -4.33 -12.14
N GLY A 5 -19.58 -4.78 -10.95
CA GLY A 5 -19.16 -6.06 -10.39
C GLY A 5 -19.83 -6.32 -9.03
N TYR A 6 -19.39 -7.40 -8.39
CA TYR A 6 -19.91 -7.87 -7.10
C TYR A 6 -18.83 -8.59 -6.29
N PHE A 7 -19.05 -8.74 -4.99
CA PHE A 7 -18.19 -9.54 -4.10
C PHE A 7 -18.56 -11.02 -4.19
N ASP A 8 -17.58 -11.87 -4.43
CA ASP A 8 -17.65 -13.31 -4.27
C ASP A 8 -16.97 -13.71 -2.95
N ASP A 9 -17.71 -13.63 -1.85
CA ASP A 9 -17.17 -13.87 -0.51
C ASP A 9 -16.66 -15.29 -0.32
N LYS A 10 -17.23 -16.26 -1.05
CA LYS A 10 -16.83 -17.67 -0.99
C LYS A 10 -15.39 -17.86 -1.51
N ASN A 11 -15.05 -17.17 -2.59
CA ASN A 11 -13.74 -17.25 -3.21
C ASN A 11 -12.81 -16.12 -2.75
N ARG A 12 -13.31 -15.14 -1.98
CA ARG A 12 -12.61 -13.93 -1.54
C ARG A 12 -12.12 -13.11 -2.73
N GLU A 13 -13.01 -12.92 -3.71
CA GLU A 13 -12.74 -12.20 -4.94
C GLU A 13 -13.72 -11.03 -5.10
N TYR A 14 -13.27 -10.00 -5.82
CA TYR A 14 -14.16 -9.03 -6.43
C TYR A 14 -14.27 -9.33 -7.91
N VAL A 15 -15.48 -9.55 -8.37
CA VAL A 15 -15.78 -9.96 -9.76
C VAL A 15 -16.27 -8.75 -10.53
N ILE A 16 -15.52 -8.35 -11.57
CA ILE A 16 -15.86 -7.25 -12.46
C ILE A 16 -16.46 -7.85 -13.73
N THR A 17 -17.67 -7.40 -14.09
CA THR A 17 -18.43 -7.93 -15.23
C THR A 17 -18.56 -6.96 -16.40
N ASP A 18 -18.07 -5.74 -16.24
CA ASP A 18 -18.00 -4.74 -17.30
C ASP A 18 -16.56 -4.21 -17.39
N PRO A 19 -15.85 -4.41 -18.52
CA PRO A 19 -14.46 -3.97 -18.65
C PRO A 19 -14.31 -2.45 -18.65
N ALA A 20 -15.37 -1.69 -19.00
CA ALA A 20 -15.37 -0.24 -19.02
C ALA A 20 -15.75 0.36 -17.66
N THR A 21 -14.97 0.02 -16.62
CA THR A 21 -15.09 0.60 -15.28
C THR A 21 -14.88 2.12 -15.32
N PRO A 22 -15.37 2.90 -14.33
CA PRO A 22 -15.24 4.37 -14.33
C PRO A 22 -13.79 4.88 -14.29
N PHE A 23 -12.92 4.14 -13.63
CA PHE A 23 -11.47 4.17 -13.72
C PHE A 23 -10.92 2.75 -13.88
N PRO A 24 -9.67 2.55 -14.28
CA PRO A 24 -9.05 1.23 -14.19
C PRO A 24 -9.10 0.72 -12.76
N TRP A 25 -9.79 -0.37 -12.50
CA TRP A 25 -9.81 -1.00 -11.19
C TRP A 25 -8.68 -2.01 -11.12
N ILE A 26 -7.77 -1.75 -10.18
CA ILE A 26 -6.49 -2.45 -10.11
C ILE A 26 -6.43 -3.49 -9.01
N ASN A 27 -5.43 -4.35 -9.12
CA ASN A 27 -4.95 -5.23 -8.08
C ASN A 27 -3.42 -5.21 -8.04
N TYR A 28 -2.84 -5.57 -6.90
CA TYR A 28 -1.41 -5.76 -6.75
C TYR A 28 -1.07 -7.25 -6.74
N LEU A 29 0.04 -7.60 -7.36
CA LEU A 29 0.60 -8.95 -7.40
C LEU A 29 1.92 -8.98 -6.63
N GLY A 30 2.24 -10.13 -6.02
CA GLY A 30 3.47 -10.29 -5.26
C GLY A 30 3.42 -9.77 -3.83
N ASN A 31 4.35 -10.21 -3.00
CA ASN A 31 4.34 -9.90 -1.56
C ASN A 31 5.72 -9.79 -0.90
N GLU A 32 6.81 -10.00 -1.62
CA GLU A 32 8.18 -9.94 -1.07
C GLU A 32 9.05 -8.91 -1.82
N ASP A 33 9.64 -9.29 -2.94
CA ASP A 33 10.59 -8.47 -3.68
C ASP A 33 10.13 -8.15 -5.11
N PHE A 34 9.43 -9.08 -5.77
CA PHE A 34 8.89 -8.89 -7.12
C PHE A 34 7.40 -8.61 -7.05
N PHE A 35 6.99 -7.56 -7.72
CA PHE A 35 5.64 -7.04 -7.65
C PHE A 35 5.11 -6.67 -9.03
N GLY A 36 3.81 -6.79 -9.18
CA GLY A 36 3.06 -6.28 -10.32
C GLY A 36 1.87 -5.44 -9.88
N LEU A 37 1.51 -4.48 -10.72
CA LEU A 37 0.24 -3.76 -10.66
C LEU A 37 -0.53 -4.12 -11.93
N ILE A 38 -1.78 -4.56 -11.80
CA ILE A 38 -2.60 -5.00 -12.91
C ILE A 38 -4.01 -4.42 -12.82
N SER A 39 -4.50 -3.85 -13.92
CA SER A 39 -5.89 -3.41 -14.03
C SER A 39 -6.82 -4.54 -14.45
N ASN A 40 -8.11 -4.28 -14.33
CA ASN A 40 -9.15 -5.20 -14.82
C ASN A 40 -9.07 -5.49 -16.35
N THR A 41 -8.30 -4.72 -17.10
CA THR A 41 -8.06 -4.92 -18.54
C THR A 41 -6.63 -5.34 -18.88
N ALA A 42 -5.87 -5.83 -17.90
CA ALA A 42 -4.47 -6.26 -18.01
C ALA A 42 -3.45 -5.12 -18.26
N GLY A 43 -3.85 -3.86 -18.08
CA GLY A 43 -2.92 -2.74 -18.02
C GLY A 43 -2.07 -2.78 -16.74
N GLY A 44 -0.97 -2.04 -16.71
CA GLY A 44 -0.10 -1.97 -15.53
C GLY A 44 1.35 -2.37 -15.80
N TYR A 45 2.10 -2.67 -14.75
CA TYR A 45 3.54 -2.88 -14.84
C TYR A 45 4.07 -3.79 -13.73
N ASP A 46 5.30 -4.25 -13.92
CA ASP A 46 6.07 -5.05 -12.96
C ASP A 46 7.34 -4.34 -12.55
N PHE A 47 7.80 -4.64 -11.34
CA PHE A 47 9.03 -4.09 -10.79
C PHE A 47 9.64 -4.98 -9.71
N TYR A 48 10.94 -4.80 -9.47
CA TYR A 48 11.66 -5.43 -8.39
C TYR A 48 12.00 -4.40 -7.31
N LYS A 49 11.51 -4.57 -6.09
CA LYS A 49 11.69 -3.73 -4.90
C LYS A 49 11.32 -2.25 -5.08
N ASP A 50 11.72 -1.61 -6.16
CA ASP A 50 11.56 -0.19 -6.40
C ASP A 50 10.90 0.07 -7.75
N ALA A 51 9.71 0.65 -7.73
CA ALA A 51 8.92 0.93 -8.93
C ALA A 51 9.51 2.03 -9.82
N LYS A 52 10.43 2.86 -9.30
CA LYS A 52 11.11 3.93 -10.04
C LYS A 52 12.40 3.45 -10.69
N PHE A 53 13.27 2.72 -9.93
CA PHE A 53 14.63 2.37 -10.36
C PHE A 53 14.81 0.91 -10.78
N ARG A 54 13.82 0.05 -10.55
CA ARG A 54 13.78 -1.35 -10.98
C ARG A 54 12.47 -1.70 -11.69
N ARG A 55 11.93 -0.74 -12.44
CA ARG A 55 10.77 -0.94 -13.30
C ARG A 55 11.13 -1.89 -14.44
N ILE A 56 10.33 -2.93 -14.63
CA ILE A 56 10.57 -3.97 -15.65
C ILE A 56 9.78 -3.63 -16.91
N THR A 57 8.47 -3.48 -16.77
CA THR A 57 7.58 -3.22 -17.89
C THR A 57 7.13 -1.77 -17.94
N ARG A 58 6.83 -1.30 -19.14
CA ARG A 58 6.47 0.08 -19.41
C ARG A 58 5.00 0.32 -19.18
N TYR A 59 4.70 1.37 -18.40
CA TYR A 59 3.36 1.87 -18.20
C TYR A 59 3.42 3.38 -17.92
N ARG A 60 2.57 4.17 -18.58
CA ARG A 60 2.46 5.61 -18.38
C ARG A 60 1.11 5.93 -17.77
N TYR A 61 1.11 6.53 -16.58
CA TYR A 61 -0.10 6.84 -15.81
C TYR A 61 -1.03 7.82 -16.52
N ASN A 62 -0.47 8.80 -17.22
CA ASN A 62 -1.20 9.85 -17.95
C ASN A 62 -1.26 9.58 -19.45
N GLY A 63 -1.19 8.31 -19.85
CA GLY A 63 -1.34 7.92 -21.25
C GLY A 63 -2.74 8.19 -21.80
N VAL A 64 -2.84 8.34 -23.11
CA VAL A 64 -4.10 8.46 -23.84
C VAL A 64 -4.13 7.38 -24.93
N PRO A 65 -5.14 6.50 -24.92
CA PRO A 65 -6.19 6.34 -23.89
C PRO A 65 -5.62 5.90 -22.54
N MET A 66 -6.34 6.21 -21.46
CA MET A 66 -5.96 5.76 -20.12
C MET A 66 -5.85 4.24 -20.06
N ASP A 67 -4.94 3.74 -19.20
CA ASP A 67 -4.67 2.32 -19.03
C ASP A 67 -4.16 1.67 -20.34
N ALA A 68 -3.25 2.36 -21.02
CA ALA A 68 -2.52 1.83 -22.18
C ALA A 68 -1.10 1.41 -21.75
N GLY A 69 -0.70 0.22 -22.19
CA GLY A 69 0.50 -0.48 -21.72
C GLY A 69 0.15 -1.54 -20.69
N GLY A 70 0.69 -2.74 -20.87
CA GLY A 70 0.39 -3.86 -20.00
C GLY A 70 0.87 -5.18 -20.57
N ARG A 71 0.24 -6.25 -20.12
CA ARG A 71 0.51 -7.63 -20.54
C ARG A 71 -0.66 -8.10 -21.39
N TYR A 72 -0.50 -8.08 -22.72
CA TYR A 72 -1.59 -8.34 -23.64
C TYR A 72 -1.44 -9.68 -24.34
N PHE A 73 -2.59 -10.31 -24.61
CA PHE A 73 -2.72 -11.45 -25.51
C PHE A 73 -3.69 -11.04 -26.61
N TYR A 74 -3.21 -11.07 -27.86
CA TYR A 74 -4.03 -10.84 -29.02
C TYR A 74 -4.40 -12.17 -29.63
N ILE A 75 -5.68 -12.35 -29.92
CA ILE A 75 -6.23 -13.55 -30.56
C ILE A 75 -6.86 -13.13 -31.88
N LYS A 76 -6.39 -13.75 -32.96
CA LYS A 76 -6.95 -13.58 -34.29
C LYS A 76 -7.48 -14.93 -34.76
N GLU A 77 -8.77 -14.98 -35.12
CA GLU A 77 -9.40 -16.19 -35.68
C GLU A 77 -9.15 -16.24 -37.20
N GLU A 78 -8.74 -17.38 -37.72
CA GLU A 78 -8.68 -17.65 -39.17
C GLU A 78 -9.98 -18.27 -39.61
N THR A 79 -10.64 -17.65 -40.59
CA THR A 79 -11.84 -18.21 -41.24
C THR A 79 -11.41 -19.12 -42.38
N HIS A 80 -11.73 -20.41 -42.30
CA HIS A 80 -11.56 -21.36 -43.40
C HIS A 80 -12.94 -21.87 -43.89
N PRO A 81 -13.19 -21.97 -45.19
CA PRO A 81 -12.35 -21.42 -46.27
C PRO A 81 -12.43 -19.89 -46.33
N PHE A 82 -11.35 -19.24 -46.74
CA PHE A 82 -11.38 -17.80 -46.99
C PHE A 82 -12.49 -17.50 -48.00
N PRO A 83 -13.54 -16.75 -47.65
CA PRO A 83 -14.47 -16.26 -48.66
C PRO A 83 -13.69 -15.42 -49.67
N ALA A 84 -13.87 -15.62 -50.95
CA ALA A 84 -13.25 -14.76 -51.95
C ALA A 84 -13.73 -13.31 -51.71
N GLY A 85 -12.83 -12.45 -51.14
CA GLY A 85 -13.16 -11.10 -50.67
C GLY A 85 -13.62 -11.02 -49.22
N GLY A 86 -13.44 -12.09 -48.41
CA GLY A 86 -13.82 -12.12 -46.99
C GLY A 86 -12.92 -11.28 -46.10
N GLU A 87 -13.54 -10.56 -45.19
CA GLU A 87 -12.82 -9.83 -44.12
C GLU A 87 -12.06 -10.83 -43.22
N ALA A 88 -10.86 -10.48 -42.84
CA ALA A 88 -10.10 -11.23 -41.84
C ALA A 88 -10.90 -11.30 -40.53
N GLY A 89 -10.87 -12.46 -39.86
CA GLY A 89 -11.55 -12.64 -38.60
C GLY A 89 -11.15 -11.56 -37.56
N PRO A 90 -12.02 -11.24 -36.58
CA PRO A 90 -11.77 -10.18 -35.63
C PRO A 90 -10.52 -10.46 -34.80
N VAL A 91 -9.75 -9.40 -34.54
CA VAL A 91 -8.70 -9.39 -33.53
C VAL A 91 -9.32 -8.97 -32.20
N TRP A 92 -9.06 -9.73 -31.16
CA TRP A 92 -9.57 -9.42 -29.82
C TRP A 92 -8.58 -9.82 -28.73
N SER A 93 -8.86 -9.40 -27.49
CA SER A 93 -8.04 -9.68 -26.32
C SER A 93 -8.94 -10.09 -25.15
N PRO A 94 -8.55 -11.06 -24.30
CA PRO A 94 -9.36 -11.52 -23.17
C PRO A 94 -9.79 -10.39 -22.23
N GLY A 95 -8.92 -9.41 -22.03
CA GLY A 95 -9.15 -8.23 -21.19
C GLY A 95 -9.96 -7.12 -21.86
N TRP A 96 -10.55 -7.33 -23.06
CA TRP A 96 -11.18 -6.32 -23.88
C TRP A 96 -10.17 -5.28 -24.44
N LYS A 97 -9.37 -4.64 -23.59
CA LYS A 97 -8.22 -3.86 -24.04
C LYS A 97 -7.06 -4.79 -24.43
N PRO A 98 -6.18 -4.31 -25.34
CA PRO A 98 -6.18 -2.99 -25.95
C PRO A 98 -7.09 -2.89 -27.17
N CYS A 99 -7.56 -4.01 -27.74
CA CYS A 99 -8.34 -4.06 -28.99
C CYS A 99 -9.70 -3.34 -28.91
N LYS A 100 -10.35 -3.38 -27.76
CA LYS A 100 -11.71 -2.89 -27.54
C LYS A 100 -12.77 -3.55 -28.42
N THR A 101 -12.46 -4.70 -29.01
CA THR A 101 -13.41 -5.51 -29.75
C THR A 101 -14.51 -5.96 -28.78
N PRO A 102 -15.80 -5.79 -29.12
CA PRO A 102 -16.89 -6.27 -28.29
C PRO A 102 -16.78 -7.77 -28.02
N LEU A 103 -16.71 -8.17 -26.76
CA LEU A 103 -16.66 -9.54 -26.30
C LEU A 103 -18.08 -10.11 -26.16
N ASP A 104 -18.24 -11.42 -26.34
CA ASP A 104 -19.50 -12.13 -26.08
C ASP A 104 -19.73 -12.31 -24.57
N SER A 105 -18.64 -12.48 -23.79
CA SER A 105 -18.61 -12.42 -22.33
C SER A 105 -17.31 -11.85 -21.82
N TYR A 106 -17.37 -11.26 -20.64
CA TYR A 106 -16.19 -10.74 -19.95
C TYR A 106 -16.35 -10.88 -18.45
N GLU A 107 -15.28 -11.30 -17.78
CA GLU A 107 -15.18 -11.36 -16.34
C GLU A 107 -13.72 -11.10 -15.92
N CYS A 108 -13.53 -10.25 -14.93
CA CYS A 108 -12.24 -10.11 -14.25
C CYS A 108 -12.43 -10.39 -12.74
N ARG A 109 -11.64 -11.27 -12.20
CA ARG A 109 -11.62 -11.64 -10.78
C ARG A 109 -10.33 -11.16 -10.14
N HIS A 110 -10.43 -10.17 -9.25
CA HIS A 110 -9.34 -9.74 -8.39
C HIS A 110 -9.41 -10.50 -7.06
N GLY A 111 -8.37 -11.26 -6.77
CA GLY A 111 -8.20 -11.98 -5.51
C GLY A 111 -6.91 -11.56 -4.80
N MET A 112 -6.56 -12.28 -3.75
CA MET A 112 -5.40 -11.99 -2.90
C MET A 112 -4.09 -12.26 -3.67
N ASN A 113 -3.45 -11.20 -4.19
CA ASN A 113 -2.24 -11.23 -5.02
C ASN A 113 -2.36 -12.01 -6.33
N TYR A 114 -3.55 -12.15 -6.88
CA TYR A 114 -3.76 -12.67 -8.21
C TYR A 114 -4.92 -11.98 -8.93
N THR A 115 -4.91 -12.07 -10.24
CA THR A 115 -6.00 -11.59 -11.10
C THR A 115 -6.28 -12.63 -12.19
N ARG A 116 -7.55 -12.95 -12.39
CA ARG A 116 -7.98 -13.81 -13.52
C ARG A 116 -8.88 -13.00 -14.43
N ILE A 117 -8.53 -12.92 -15.70
CA ILE A 117 -9.32 -12.24 -16.72
C ILE A 117 -9.79 -13.26 -17.73
N THR A 118 -11.09 -13.34 -17.93
CA THR A 118 -11.72 -14.27 -18.88
C THR A 118 -12.57 -13.49 -19.86
N GLY A 119 -12.33 -13.68 -21.14
CA GLY A 119 -13.14 -13.12 -22.22
C GLY A 119 -13.52 -14.18 -23.22
N SER A 120 -14.65 -14.04 -23.90
CA SER A 120 -15.02 -14.93 -24.99
C SER A 120 -15.40 -14.16 -26.25
N LYS A 121 -15.10 -14.76 -27.40
CA LYS A 121 -15.50 -14.25 -28.70
C LYS A 121 -15.68 -15.40 -29.69
N ASN A 122 -16.82 -15.41 -30.44
CA ASN A 122 -17.11 -16.37 -31.47
C ASN A 122 -16.95 -17.84 -31.03
N GLY A 123 -17.32 -18.15 -29.78
CA GLY A 123 -17.22 -19.51 -29.23
C GLY A 123 -15.80 -19.93 -28.86
N VAL A 124 -14.83 -19.01 -28.78
CA VAL A 124 -13.55 -19.22 -28.17
C VAL A 124 -13.53 -18.47 -26.82
N GLU A 125 -13.26 -19.17 -25.73
CA GLU A 125 -13.04 -18.62 -24.42
C GLU A 125 -11.54 -18.54 -24.14
N ALA A 126 -11.06 -17.41 -23.66
CA ALA A 126 -9.69 -17.20 -23.25
C ALA A 126 -9.65 -16.71 -21.80
N SER A 127 -8.96 -17.43 -20.92
CA SER A 127 -8.81 -17.09 -19.51
C SER A 127 -7.33 -16.97 -19.17
N VAL A 128 -6.93 -15.84 -18.59
CA VAL A 128 -5.55 -15.61 -18.15
C VAL A 128 -5.51 -15.45 -16.65
N LEU A 129 -4.72 -16.28 -15.97
CA LEU A 129 -4.39 -16.14 -14.56
C LEU A 129 -3.02 -15.47 -14.41
N PHE A 130 -2.99 -14.33 -13.73
CA PHE A 130 -1.80 -13.57 -13.41
C PHE A 130 -1.51 -13.67 -11.91
N PHE A 131 -0.30 -14.07 -11.53
CA PHE A 131 0.15 -14.07 -10.13
C PHE A 131 1.67 -14.16 -10.06
N VAL A 132 2.24 -13.78 -8.91
CA VAL A 132 3.66 -13.97 -8.59
C VAL A 132 3.77 -15.13 -7.60
N PRO A 133 4.42 -16.24 -7.96
CA PRO A 133 4.65 -17.36 -7.04
C PRO A 133 5.51 -16.94 -5.85
N LEU A 134 5.30 -17.57 -4.70
CA LEU A 134 6.08 -17.29 -3.50
C LEU A 134 7.57 -17.52 -3.75
N LYS A 135 8.42 -16.63 -3.21
CA LYS A 135 9.89 -16.69 -3.33
C LYS A 135 10.39 -16.76 -4.79
N THR A 136 9.69 -16.09 -5.68
CA THR A 136 10.02 -16.10 -7.12
C THR A 136 10.00 -14.67 -7.64
N TRP A 137 10.99 -14.30 -8.45
CA TRP A 137 11.08 -13.00 -9.10
C TRP A 137 10.55 -13.08 -10.53
N ALA A 138 9.33 -13.59 -10.67
CA ALA A 138 8.64 -13.66 -11.95
C ALA A 138 7.13 -13.67 -11.75
N GLU A 139 6.42 -13.00 -12.65
CA GLU A 139 4.98 -13.12 -12.83
C GLU A 139 4.69 -14.33 -13.74
N VAL A 140 3.79 -15.18 -13.31
CA VAL A 140 3.20 -16.23 -14.13
C VAL A 140 1.95 -15.71 -14.81
N GLN A 141 1.83 -15.95 -16.10
CA GLN A 141 0.66 -15.68 -16.93
C GLN A 141 0.20 -17.00 -17.56
N LYS A 142 -0.74 -17.69 -16.91
CA LYS A 142 -1.32 -18.93 -17.43
C LYS A 142 -2.53 -18.59 -18.29
N LEU A 143 -2.37 -18.71 -19.63
CA LEU A 143 -3.45 -18.53 -20.59
C LEU A 143 -4.07 -19.88 -20.94
N THR A 144 -5.39 -20.01 -20.73
CA THR A 144 -6.18 -21.15 -21.18
C THR A 144 -7.08 -20.74 -22.35
N LEU A 145 -6.95 -21.38 -23.49
CA LEU A 145 -7.85 -21.22 -24.65
C LEU A 145 -8.78 -22.42 -24.72
N LYS A 146 -10.09 -22.19 -24.88
CA LYS A 146 -11.10 -23.24 -24.94
C LYS A 146 -12.03 -23.00 -26.12
N ASN A 147 -12.23 -24.01 -26.97
CA ASN A 147 -13.24 -24.03 -28.00
C ASN A 147 -14.57 -24.51 -27.44
N THR A 148 -15.58 -23.67 -27.41
CA THR A 148 -16.92 -24.01 -26.89
C THR A 148 -17.90 -24.37 -28.01
N THR A 149 -17.41 -24.47 -29.26
CA THR A 149 -18.23 -24.77 -30.42
C THR A 149 -18.11 -26.25 -30.88
N GLY A 150 -18.92 -26.63 -31.81
CA GLY A 150 -18.84 -27.94 -32.48
C GLY A 150 -17.92 -28.00 -33.71
N GLU A 151 -17.18 -26.89 -34.00
CA GLU A 151 -16.31 -26.79 -35.16
C GLU A 151 -14.87 -26.60 -34.74
N VAL A 152 -13.89 -26.99 -35.55
CA VAL A 152 -12.47 -26.75 -35.28
C VAL A 152 -12.19 -25.25 -35.38
N LYS A 153 -11.43 -24.74 -34.48
CA LYS A 153 -10.98 -23.34 -34.45
C LYS A 153 -9.49 -23.24 -34.75
N HIS A 154 -9.12 -22.35 -35.68
CA HIS A 154 -7.75 -22.01 -36.04
C HIS A 154 -7.49 -20.58 -35.57
N LEU A 155 -6.52 -20.41 -34.64
CA LEU A 155 -6.22 -19.15 -34.01
C LEU A 155 -4.76 -18.78 -34.18
N LYS A 156 -4.52 -17.50 -34.30
CA LYS A 156 -3.16 -16.91 -34.15
C LYS A 156 -3.11 -16.15 -32.83
N LEU A 157 -2.22 -16.57 -31.96
CA LEU A 157 -2.02 -15.99 -30.65
C LEU A 157 -0.72 -15.19 -30.66
N PHE A 158 -0.80 -13.93 -30.18
CA PHE A 158 0.37 -13.10 -29.92
C PHE A 158 0.37 -12.71 -28.45
N SER A 159 1.47 -12.95 -27.74
CA SER A 159 1.72 -12.33 -26.44
C SER A 159 2.36 -10.95 -26.64
N PHE A 160 2.27 -10.06 -25.67
CA PHE A 160 2.90 -8.74 -25.78
C PHE A 160 3.20 -8.13 -24.43
N THR A 161 4.43 -7.60 -24.29
CA THR A 161 4.81 -6.68 -23.20
C THR A 161 5.86 -5.68 -23.74
N GLU A 162 5.93 -4.49 -23.12
CA GLU A 162 6.91 -3.47 -23.49
C GLU A 162 7.86 -3.21 -22.31
N TRP A 163 9.16 -3.12 -22.57
CA TRP A 163 10.19 -2.93 -21.56
C TRP A 163 10.36 -1.47 -21.17
N CYS A 164 10.47 -1.20 -19.85
CA CYS A 164 10.72 0.14 -19.30
C CYS A 164 12.19 0.52 -19.26
N LEU A 165 13.12 -0.41 -19.32
CA LEU A 165 14.57 -0.13 -19.19
C LEU A 165 14.95 0.46 -17.83
N TRP A 166 14.37 -0.06 -16.76
CA TRP A 166 14.65 0.15 -15.33
C TRP A 166 14.17 1.48 -14.74
N ASN A 167 14.56 2.63 -15.28
CA ASN A 167 14.22 3.94 -14.71
C ASN A 167 12.91 4.47 -15.28
N ALA A 168 11.83 4.38 -14.50
CA ALA A 168 10.50 4.82 -14.91
C ALA A 168 10.42 6.33 -15.18
N ALA A 169 11.11 7.16 -14.40
CA ALA A 169 11.09 8.61 -14.60
C ALA A 169 11.77 8.98 -15.92
N THR A 170 12.96 8.45 -16.17
CA THR A 170 13.68 8.65 -17.44
C THR A 170 12.86 8.14 -18.63
N ASP A 171 12.15 7.01 -18.48
CA ASP A 171 11.29 6.47 -19.53
C ASP A 171 10.07 7.37 -19.82
N MET A 172 9.51 8.02 -18.81
CA MET A 172 8.41 8.95 -18.98
C MET A 172 8.83 10.28 -19.62
N GLU A 173 10.01 10.77 -19.28
CA GLU A 173 10.55 12.04 -19.78
C GLU A 173 11.13 11.92 -21.18
N ASN A 174 11.74 10.78 -21.50
CA ASN A 174 12.44 10.55 -22.76
C ASN A 174 11.58 9.76 -23.75
N PHE A 175 10.86 10.46 -24.58
CA PHE A 175 9.93 9.86 -25.55
C PHE A 175 10.62 8.88 -26.51
N GLN A 176 11.81 9.22 -27.00
CA GLN A 176 12.58 8.39 -27.95
C GLN A 176 13.45 7.35 -27.25
N ARG A 177 13.49 7.35 -25.91
CA ARG A 177 14.33 6.45 -25.13
C ARG A 177 15.84 6.53 -25.44
N ASN A 178 16.30 7.70 -25.87
CA ASN A 178 17.71 7.91 -26.24
C ASN A 178 18.68 7.64 -25.09
N TRP A 179 18.21 7.78 -23.84
CA TRP A 179 19.02 7.62 -22.64
C TRP A 179 18.87 6.24 -22.00
N SER A 180 17.93 5.43 -22.48
CA SER A 180 17.58 4.14 -21.94
C SER A 180 17.56 3.10 -23.06
N THR A 181 18.72 2.85 -23.62
CA THR A 181 18.92 1.83 -24.66
C THR A 181 19.19 0.48 -24.03
N GLY A 182 18.79 -0.59 -24.70
CA GLY A 182 19.02 -1.95 -24.26
C GLY A 182 19.42 -2.86 -25.41
N GLU A 183 19.76 -4.06 -25.06
CA GLU A 183 20.02 -5.15 -26.01
C GLU A 183 19.03 -6.28 -25.75
N VAL A 184 18.63 -6.98 -26.78
CA VAL A 184 17.76 -8.14 -26.72
C VAL A 184 18.50 -9.37 -27.19
N GLU A 185 18.48 -10.41 -26.37
CA GLU A 185 18.95 -11.75 -26.76
C GLU A 185 17.73 -12.67 -26.87
N ILE A 186 17.75 -13.52 -27.88
CA ILE A 186 16.66 -14.47 -28.18
C ILE A 186 17.22 -15.87 -28.07
N GLU A 187 16.57 -16.70 -27.27
CA GLU A 187 16.87 -18.13 -27.23
C GLU A 187 15.81 -18.90 -27.97
N ALA A 188 16.26 -19.68 -28.94
CA ALA A 188 15.40 -20.69 -29.55
C ALA A 188 15.12 -21.83 -28.57
N PRO A 189 13.98 -22.53 -28.69
CA PRO A 189 13.70 -23.71 -27.90
C PRO A 189 14.82 -24.72 -27.97
N SER A 190 15.41 -25.10 -26.83
CA SER A 190 16.40 -26.15 -26.75
C SER A 190 16.29 -26.95 -25.48
N GLY A 191 15.90 -28.22 -25.59
CA GLY A 191 15.91 -29.17 -24.47
C GLY A 191 14.98 -28.82 -23.35
N ALA A 192 15.50 -28.38 -22.22
CA ALA A 192 14.72 -28.08 -21.00
C ALA A 192 13.96 -26.74 -21.01
N VAL A 193 14.19 -25.87 -21.99
CA VAL A 193 13.61 -24.54 -22.11
C VAL A 193 12.57 -24.51 -23.23
N GLY A 194 11.44 -25.08 -23.08
CA GLY A 194 10.38 -25.39 -24.06
C GLY A 194 10.02 -24.34 -25.12
N GLY A 195 10.22 -23.03 -24.90
CA GLY A 195 9.80 -21.97 -25.82
C GLY A 195 10.88 -20.93 -26.11
N ALA A 196 10.57 -19.97 -26.99
CA ALA A 196 11.43 -18.82 -27.23
C ALA A 196 11.49 -17.96 -25.97
N VAL A 197 12.68 -17.59 -25.57
CA VAL A 197 12.94 -16.75 -24.41
C VAL A 197 13.54 -15.44 -24.90
N ILE A 198 12.97 -14.34 -24.49
CA ILE A 198 13.38 -13.01 -24.88
C ILE A 198 13.96 -12.31 -23.65
N TYR A 199 15.25 -12.05 -23.69
CA TYR A 199 15.95 -11.36 -22.63
C TYR A 199 16.10 -9.88 -22.97
N HIS A 200 16.05 -9.06 -21.96
CA HIS A 200 16.32 -7.64 -22.07
C HIS A 200 17.40 -7.25 -21.10
N LYS A 201 18.41 -6.56 -21.55
CA LYS A 201 19.49 -5.98 -20.76
C LYS A 201 19.79 -4.56 -21.22
N THR A 202 20.37 -3.76 -20.37
CA THR A 202 20.87 -2.43 -20.72
C THR A 202 22.31 -2.25 -20.27
N GLU A 203 23.13 -1.69 -21.15
CA GLU A 203 24.54 -1.38 -20.88
C GLU A 203 24.81 0.13 -20.87
N TYR A 204 23.81 0.94 -21.16
CA TYR A 204 24.00 2.38 -21.24
C TYR A 204 24.26 3.02 -19.88
N LYS A 205 25.26 3.89 -19.81
CA LYS A 205 25.78 4.64 -18.66
C LYS A 205 26.49 3.82 -17.59
N GLU A 206 26.05 2.63 -17.31
CA GLU A 206 26.69 1.74 -16.35
C GLU A 206 26.44 0.29 -16.76
N ARG A 207 27.44 -0.55 -16.51
CA ARG A 207 27.26 -2.00 -16.66
C ARG A 207 26.48 -2.51 -15.48
N ARG A 208 25.29 -3.03 -15.75
CA ARG A 208 24.42 -3.61 -14.75
C ARG A 208 24.49 -5.13 -14.80
N ASN A 209 24.40 -5.75 -13.64
CA ASN A 209 24.42 -7.21 -13.49
C ASN A 209 23.00 -7.84 -13.49
N HIS A 210 21.97 -7.05 -13.84
CA HIS A 210 20.60 -7.51 -13.86
C HIS A 210 19.97 -7.42 -15.26
N TYR A 211 18.95 -8.26 -15.48
CA TYR A 211 18.17 -8.31 -16.70
C TYR A 211 16.75 -8.78 -16.43
N ALA A 212 15.84 -8.60 -17.39
CA ALA A 212 14.52 -9.17 -17.40
C ALA A 212 14.36 -10.15 -18.56
N TYR A 213 13.40 -11.04 -18.47
CA TYR A 213 13.07 -12.00 -19.51
C TYR A 213 11.57 -12.21 -19.64
N TYR A 214 11.13 -12.61 -20.83
CA TYR A 214 9.76 -13.04 -21.11
C TYR A 214 9.82 -14.37 -21.84
N ALA A 215 9.29 -15.43 -21.27
CA ALA A 215 9.44 -16.79 -21.75
C ALA A 215 8.08 -17.49 -21.92
N LEU A 216 7.93 -18.22 -23.01
CA LEU A 216 6.88 -19.25 -23.18
C LEU A 216 7.50 -20.59 -22.76
N THR A 217 6.95 -21.25 -21.74
CA THR A 217 7.66 -22.36 -21.07
C THR A 217 7.19 -23.75 -21.42
N ASN A 218 5.94 -23.91 -21.89
CA ASN A 218 5.31 -25.21 -22.11
C ASN A 218 4.90 -25.47 -23.59
N ALA A 219 5.28 -24.58 -24.49
CA ALA A 219 4.99 -24.71 -25.92
C ALA A 219 6.13 -24.08 -26.76
N GLU A 220 6.11 -24.33 -28.06
CA GLU A 220 7.05 -23.71 -29.02
C GLU A 220 6.37 -22.53 -29.70
N ALA A 221 7.05 -21.37 -29.69
CA ALA A 221 6.65 -20.24 -30.50
C ALA A 221 7.11 -20.43 -31.95
N GLN A 222 6.20 -20.18 -32.91
CA GLN A 222 6.50 -20.22 -34.34
C GLN A 222 7.15 -18.93 -34.84
N GLY A 223 7.20 -17.90 -34.00
CA GLY A 223 7.87 -16.64 -34.28
C GLY A 223 7.85 -15.70 -33.08
N PHE A 224 8.48 -14.56 -33.25
CA PHE A 224 8.62 -13.55 -32.21
C PHE A 224 8.78 -12.16 -32.83
N ASP A 225 8.59 -11.12 -32.01
CA ASP A 225 9.00 -9.77 -32.33
C ASP A 225 9.56 -9.06 -31.07
N THR A 226 10.62 -8.32 -31.24
CA THR A 226 11.24 -7.56 -30.14
C THR A 226 11.41 -6.08 -30.48
N ASP A 227 11.19 -5.66 -31.73
CA ASP A 227 11.17 -4.27 -32.13
C ASP A 227 9.75 -3.69 -32.14
N ARG A 228 9.56 -2.63 -31.40
CA ARG A 228 8.24 -2.00 -31.21
C ARG A 228 7.63 -1.50 -32.50
N GLU A 229 8.43 -0.84 -33.34
CA GLU A 229 7.95 -0.28 -34.60
C GLU A 229 7.57 -1.39 -35.59
N SER A 230 8.38 -2.45 -35.65
CA SER A 230 8.11 -3.62 -36.49
C SER A 230 6.85 -4.35 -36.07
N PHE A 231 6.60 -4.48 -34.75
CA PHE A 231 5.42 -5.17 -34.25
C PHE A 231 4.15 -4.33 -34.37
N ILE A 232 4.18 -3.07 -33.91
CA ILE A 232 3.01 -2.21 -33.87
C ILE A 232 2.73 -1.59 -35.24
N GLY A 233 3.75 -1.17 -35.97
CA GLY A 233 3.66 -0.33 -37.16
C GLY A 233 3.72 1.15 -36.83
N LEU A 234 4.30 1.97 -37.72
CA LEU A 234 4.62 3.36 -37.45
C LEU A 234 3.42 4.23 -37.07
N TYR A 235 2.25 3.96 -37.68
CA TYR A 235 1.04 4.76 -37.49
C TYR A 235 -0.08 4.00 -36.76
N ASN A 236 0.19 2.81 -36.26
CA ASN A 236 -0.74 2.01 -35.48
C ASN A 236 -0.49 2.20 -33.96
N ASP A 237 -1.38 1.67 -33.16
CA ASP A 237 -1.26 1.64 -31.70
C ASP A 237 -1.48 0.22 -31.14
N PHE A 238 -1.54 0.11 -29.81
CA PHE A 238 -1.77 -1.18 -29.16
C PHE A 238 -3.10 -1.83 -29.52
N SER A 239 -4.10 -1.07 -30.02
CA SER A 239 -5.40 -1.63 -30.36
C SER A 239 -5.38 -2.39 -31.69
N ASN A 240 -4.41 -2.08 -32.55
CA ASN A 240 -4.33 -2.58 -33.91
C ASN A 240 -2.89 -2.82 -34.40
N PRO A 241 -2.04 -3.59 -33.67
CA PRO A 241 -0.68 -3.83 -34.09
C PRO A 241 -0.61 -4.49 -35.46
N GLN A 242 0.31 -4.04 -36.31
CA GLN A 242 0.39 -4.47 -37.70
C GLN A 242 0.67 -5.97 -37.81
N CYS A 243 1.57 -6.52 -37.02
CA CYS A 243 1.86 -7.97 -37.00
C CYS A 243 0.61 -8.79 -36.67
N VAL A 244 -0.22 -8.31 -35.75
CA VAL A 244 -1.47 -8.98 -35.36
C VAL A 244 -2.52 -8.86 -36.46
N LEU A 245 -2.68 -7.68 -37.07
CA LEU A 245 -3.61 -7.50 -38.19
C LEU A 245 -3.25 -8.38 -39.38
N GLU A 246 -1.96 -8.49 -39.71
CA GLU A 246 -1.45 -9.36 -40.76
C GLU A 246 -1.50 -10.85 -40.37
N GLY A 247 -1.49 -11.15 -39.06
CA GLY A 247 -1.43 -12.50 -38.53
C GLY A 247 -0.09 -13.16 -38.78
N LYS A 248 1.01 -12.38 -38.77
CA LYS A 248 2.38 -12.87 -39.06
C LYS A 248 3.41 -12.14 -38.20
N PRO A 249 4.34 -12.86 -37.54
CA PRO A 249 5.49 -12.25 -36.89
C PRO A 249 6.49 -11.78 -37.95
N ARG A 250 7.34 -10.83 -37.59
CA ARG A 250 8.45 -10.36 -38.44
C ARG A 250 9.79 -10.89 -37.98
N ASN A 251 9.84 -11.58 -36.84
CA ASN A 251 11.06 -12.04 -36.19
C ASN A 251 12.06 -10.89 -36.02
N SER A 252 11.57 -9.73 -35.67
CA SER A 252 12.36 -8.52 -35.51
C SER A 252 13.21 -8.57 -34.26
N VAL A 253 14.43 -7.97 -34.32
CA VAL A 253 15.37 -7.87 -33.21
C VAL A 253 15.67 -6.40 -32.94
N ALA A 254 15.31 -5.92 -31.75
CA ALA A 254 15.59 -4.56 -31.33
C ALA A 254 16.99 -4.49 -30.69
N HIS A 255 17.83 -3.66 -31.26
CA HIS A 255 19.06 -3.24 -30.64
C HIS A 255 19.02 -1.73 -30.42
N GLY A 256 19.02 -1.35 -29.14
CA GLY A 256 19.00 0.05 -28.70
C GLY A 256 17.62 0.62 -28.42
N TRP A 257 16.74 0.69 -29.38
CA TRP A 257 15.50 1.46 -29.29
C TRP A 257 14.26 0.62 -28.97
N SER A 258 13.40 1.15 -28.11
CA SER A 258 12.02 0.73 -27.89
C SER A 258 11.76 -0.79 -27.94
N PRO A 259 12.45 -1.61 -27.13
CA PRO A 259 12.28 -3.06 -27.18
C PRO A 259 10.93 -3.48 -26.59
N VAL A 260 10.31 -4.46 -27.24
CA VAL A 260 9.12 -5.19 -26.79
C VAL A 260 9.44 -6.67 -26.69
N ALA A 261 8.53 -7.48 -26.18
CA ALA A 261 8.59 -8.92 -26.25
C ALA A 261 7.21 -9.46 -26.69
N SER A 262 7.23 -10.21 -27.78
CA SER A 262 6.05 -10.86 -28.34
C SER A 262 6.43 -12.26 -28.82
N HIS A 263 5.62 -13.25 -28.49
CA HIS A 263 5.65 -14.60 -29.05
C HIS A 263 4.48 -14.78 -29.98
N TYR A 264 4.70 -15.51 -31.09
CA TYR A 264 3.66 -15.89 -32.03
C TYR A 264 3.43 -17.39 -31.98
N ILE A 265 2.17 -17.81 -31.86
CA ILE A 265 1.75 -19.20 -31.72
C ILE A 265 0.53 -19.45 -32.64
N GLU A 266 0.61 -20.49 -33.47
CA GLU A 266 -0.54 -21.01 -34.20
C GLU A 266 -1.23 -22.08 -33.37
N VAL A 267 -2.53 -21.91 -33.14
CA VAL A 267 -3.31 -22.78 -32.25
C VAL A 267 -4.49 -23.36 -33.01
N GLU A 268 -4.56 -24.69 -33.08
CA GLU A 268 -5.75 -25.42 -33.50
C GLU A 268 -6.45 -26.01 -32.29
N LEU A 269 -7.75 -25.78 -32.17
CA LEU A 269 -8.59 -26.32 -31.08
C LEU A 269 -9.71 -27.16 -31.68
N GLN A 270 -9.74 -28.44 -31.34
CA GLN A 270 -10.85 -29.32 -31.65
C GLN A 270 -12.12 -28.92 -30.88
N PRO A 271 -13.35 -29.34 -31.33
CA PRO A 271 -14.56 -29.09 -30.57
C PRO A 271 -14.46 -29.51 -29.10
N GLY A 272 -14.68 -28.57 -28.16
CA GLY A 272 -14.59 -28.79 -26.73
C GLY A 272 -13.17 -28.84 -26.14
N GLU A 273 -12.13 -28.75 -26.98
CA GLU A 273 -10.72 -28.79 -26.52
C GLU A 273 -10.33 -27.53 -25.78
N SER A 274 -9.44 -27.72 -24.77
CA SER A 274 -8.76 -26.65 -24.07
C SER A 274 -7.24 -26.84 -24.14
N LYS A 275 -6.50 -25.74 -24.35
CA LYS A 275 -5.02 -25.71 -24.31
C LYS A 275 -4.50 -24.64 -23.37
N ASP A 276 -3.49 -24.99 -22.59
CA ASP A 276 -2.84 -24.07 -21.66
C ASP A 276 -1.47 -23.64 -22.19
N PHE A 277 -1.20 -22.33 -22.07
CA PHE A 277 0.09 -21.70 -22.39
C PHE A 277 0.61 -20.98 -21.14
N ILE A 278 1.86 -21.22 -20.80
CA ILE A 278 2.50 -20.63 -19.61
C ILE A 278 3.55 -19.63 -20.06
N PHE A 279 3.33 -18.36 -19.72
CA PHE A 279 4.29 -17.30 -19.93
C PHE A 279 4.86 -16.86 -18.58
N LEU A 280 6.16 -16.55 -18.56
CA LEU A 280 6.87 -16.01 -17.40
C LEU A 280 7.47 -14.66 -17.75
N LEU A 281 7.12 -13.64 -16.98
CA LEU A 281 7.77 -12.34 -17.02
C LEU A 281 8.65 -12.21 -15.78
N GLY A 282 9.95 -12.34 -15.93
CA GLY A 282 10.85 -12.47 -14.80
C GLY A 282 12.01 -11.47 -14.79
N TYR A 283 12.69 -11.44 -13.65
CA TYR A 283 13.81 -10.56 -13.34
C TYR A 283 14.93 -11.35 -12.66
N VAL A 284 16.18 -11.02 -13.00
CA VAL A 284 17.38 -11.65 -12.44
C VAL A 284 18.42 -10.59 -12.09
N GLU A 285 19.03 -10.71 -10.92
CA GLU A 285 20.30 -10.08 -10.57
C GLU A 285 21.37 -11.17 -10.40
N ASN A 286 22.42 -11.09 -11.19
CA ASN A 286 23.62 -11.92 -11.00
C ASN A 286 24.61 -11.19 -10.08
N GLU A 287 25.53 -11.94 -9.47
CA GLU A 287 26.70 -11.31 -8.87
C GLU A 287 27.52 -10.65 -9.98
N GLN A 288 28.26 -9.59 -9.65
CA GLN A 288 28.93 -8.78 -10.66
C GLN A 288 29.96 -9.60 -11.43
N GLU A 289 30.67 -10.51 -10.78
CA GLU A 289 31.66 -11.40 -11.33
C GLU A 289 31.05 -12.50 -12.22
N GLU A 290 29.76 -12.79 -12.01
CA GLU A 290 28.96 -13.82 -12.69
C GLU A 290 28.03 -13.24 -13.77
N LYS A 291 28.16 -11.97 -14.10
CA LYS A 291 27.30 -11.31 -15.06
C LYS A 291 27.24 -12.01 -16.42
N PHE A 292 28.40 -12.43 -16.93
CA PHE A 292 28.52 -13.07 -18.22
C PHE A 292 28.86 -14.54 -18.07
N GLU A 293 28.44 -15.36 -19.04
CA GLU A 293 28.81 -16.75 -19.13
C GLU A 293 30.29 -16.90 -19.48
N ALA A 294 30.95 -17.87 -18.86
CA ALA A 294 32.30 -18.26 -19.29
C ALA A 294 32.20 -18.95 -20.65
N VAL A 295 32.79 -18.36 -21.66
CA VAL A 295 32.84 -18.95 -23.03
C VAL A 295 34.03 -19.91 -23.14
N PRO A 296 33.78 -21.23 -23.37
CA PRO A 296 34.90 -22.17 -23.53
C PRO A 296 35.82 -21.77 -24.68
N ALA A 297 37.13 -21.72 -24.42
CA ALA A 297 38.13 -21.34 -25.41
C ALA A 297 38.10 -22.22 -26.67
N ALA A 298 37.64 -23.46 -26.54
CA ALA A 298 37.49 -24.41 -27.64
C ALA A 298 36.22 -24.22 -28.49
N SER A 299 35.27 -23.37 -28.08
CA SER A 299 34.07 -23.08 -28.86
C SER A 299 34.37 -22.10 -29.99
N PRO A 300 33.58 -22.07 -31.06
CA PRO A 300 33.74 -21.06 -32.13
C PRO A 300 33.64 -19.61 -31.58
N ALA A 301 32.78 -19.38 -30.58
CA ALA A 301 32.68 -18.08 -29.91
C ALA A 301 33.93 -17.77 -29.07
N GLY A 302 34.46 -18.74 -28.30
CA GLY A 302 35.67 -18.58 -27.53
C GLY A 302 36.92 -18.33 -28.40
N GLN A 303 37.03 -18.98 -29.56
CA GLN A 303 38.09 -18.73 -30.53
C GLN A 303 37.97 -17.32 -31.12
N LEU A 304 36.79 -16.85 -31.41
CA LEU A 304 36.57 -15.50 -31.92
C LEU A 304 36.94 -14.45 -30.85
N ILE A 305 36.49 -14.65 -29.60
CA ILE A 305 36.80 -13.76 -28.48
C ILE A 305 38.33 -13.70 -28.24
N THR A 306 39.01 -14.86 -28.24
CA THR A 306 40.47 -14.93 -28.06
C THR A 306 41.20 -14.22 -29.19
N SER A 307 40.66 -14.25 -30.42
CA SER A 307 41.26 -13.60 -31.59
C SER A 307 41.07 -12.08 -31.62
N LEU A 308 40.05 -11.57 -30.92
CA LEU A 308 39.71 -10.14 -30.86
C LEU A 308 40.32 -9.41 -29.65
N GLY A 309 41.08 -10.11 -28.81
CA GLY A 309 41.61 -9.58 -27.56
C GLY A 309 40.61 -9.49 -26.46
N ASP A 310 40.90 -8.82 -25.33
CA ASP A 310 40.09 -8.70 -24.13
C ASP A 310 38.72 -7.99 -24.36
N LEU A 311 37.94 -8.47 -25.33
CA LEU A 311 36.54 -8.12 -25.38
C LEU A 311 35.82 -8.84 -24.25
N ASP A 312 35.33 -8.08 -23.30
CA ASP A 312 34.46 -8.58 -22.24
C ASP A 312 33.38 -9.51 -22.83
N HIS A 313 33.19 -10.62 -22.22
CA HIS A 313 32.15 -11.59 -22.59
C HIS A 313 30.81 -10.89 -22.74
N THR A 314 30.12 -11.15 -23.84
CA THR A 314 28.89 -10.45 -24.20
C THR A 314 27.64 -11.26 -23.91
N ILE A 315 27.73 -12.54 -23.59
CA ILE A 315 26.60 -13.44 -23.32
C ILE A 315 26.26 -13.36 -21.86
N ILE A 316 25.07 -12.85 -21.57
CA ILE A 316 24.54 -12.78 -20.19
C ILE A 316 24.37 -14.19 -19.61
N ASN A 317 24.77 -14.36 -18.34
CA ASN A 317 24.56 -15.59 -17.61
C ASN A 317 23.06 -15.75 -17.29
N LYS A 318 22.45 -16.80 -17.82
CA LYS A 318 21.01 -17.09 -17.78
C LYS A 318 20.63 -18.21 -16.82
N GLU A 319 21.60 -18.75 -16.07
CA GLU A 319 21.37 -19.92 -15.21
C GLU A 319 20.18 -19.73 -14.26
N LYS A 320 20.10 -18.57 -13.58
CA LYS A 320 19.00 -18.26 -12.67
C LYS A 320 17.65 -18.17 -13.39
N ALA A 321 17.62 -17.58 -14.59
CA ALA A 321 16.38 -17.51 -15.39
C ALA A 321 15.94 -18.91 -15.85
N HIS A 322 16.90 -19.73 -16.34
CA HIS A 322 16.62 -21.11 -16.77
C HIS A 322 16.07 -21.97 -15.63
N ALA A 323 16.57 -21.81 -14.40
CA ALA A 323 16.05 -22.50 -13.23
C ALA A 323 14.58 -22.16 -12.95
N VAL A 324 14.19 -20.90 -13.07
CA VAL A 324 12.79 -20.46 -12.89
C VAL A 324 11.92 -20.96 -14.05
N ILE A 325 12.39 -20.86 -15.30
CA ILE A 325 11.68 -21.37 -16.48
C ILE A 325 11.42 -22.87 -16.35
N ALA A 326 12.44 -23.65 -15.99
CA ALA A 326 12.31 -25.09 -15.79
C ALA A 326 11.31 -25.44 -14.67
N ARG A 327 11.31 -24.68 -13.57
CA ARG A 327 10.37 -24.88 -12.46
C ARG A 327 8.90 -24.73 -12.89
N PHE A 328 8.61 -23.82 -13.79
CA PHE A 328 7.24 -23.50 -14.24
C PHE A 328 7.00 -23.95 -15.70
N SER A 329 7.58 -25.04 -16.09
CA SER A 329 7.40 -25.64 -17.44
C SER A 329 6.16 -26.51 -17.60
N THR A 330 5.44 -26.77 -16.52
CA THR A 330 4.21 -27.59 -16.53
C THR A 330 3.03 -26.89 -15.86
N VAL A 331 1.82 -27.23 -16.30
CA VAL A 331 0.58 -26.72 -15.72
C VAL A 331 0.45 -27.10 -14.25
N GLU A 332 0.83 -28.31 -13.89
CA GLU A 332 0.75 -28.81 -12.52
C GLU A 332 1.68 -28.03 -11.57
N ALA A 333 2.85 -27.63 -12.04
CA ALA A 333 3.76 -26.82 -11.24
C ALA A 333 3.20 -25.40 -10.99
N VAL A 334 2.58 -24.82 -12.00
CA VAL A 334 1.91 -23.51 -11.91
C VAL A 334 0.71 -23.58 -10.97
N ASP A 335 -0.14 -24.60 -11.11
CA ASP A 335 -1.33 -24.78 -10.27
C ASP A 335 -0.93 -25.04 -8.81
N THR A 336 0.11 -25.83 -8.57
CA THR A 336 0.69 -26.05 -7.22
C THR A 336 1.16 -24.73 -6.59
N ALA A 337 1.88 -23.91 -7.34
CA ALA A 337 2.38 -22.62 -6.85
C ALA A 337 1.24 -21.63 -6.58
N PHE A 338 0.18 -21.67 -7.39
CA PHE A 338 -1.02 -20.86 -7.15
C PHE A 338 -1.75 -21.31 -5.87
N ASP A 339 -1.87 -22.62 -5.63
CA ASP A 339 -2.45 -23.14 -4.39
C ASP A 339 -1.58 -22.84 -3.16
N GLU A 340 -0.24 -22.75 -3.31
CA GLU A 340 0.65 -22.29 -2.24
C GLU A 340 0.39 -20.82 -1.88
N LEU A 341 0.22 -19.95 -2.87
CA LEU A 341 -0.15 -18.56 -2.66
C LEU A 341 -1.50 -18.44 -1.92
N ARG A 342 -2.51 -19.20 -2.33
CA ARG A 342 -3.82 -19.20 -1.67
C ARG A 342 -3.72 -19.67 -0.21
N ARG A 343 -3.00 -20.76 0.05
CA ARG A 343 -2.78 -21.28 1.42
C ARG A 343 -2.02 -20.28 2.30
N MET A 344 -1.05 -19.55 1.76
CA MET A 344 -0.37 -18.50 2.50
C MET A 344 -1.37 -17.44 2.96
N TRP A 345 -2.26 -16.97 2.07
CA TRP A 345 -3.30 -16.01 2.41
C TRP A 345 -4.33 -16.55 3.41
N ASP A 346 -4.74 -17.84 3.28
CA ASP A 346 -5.60 -18.49 4.26
C ASP A 346 -4.98 -18.44 5.66
N GLY A 347 -3.69 -18.70 5.75
CA GLY A 347 -2.94 -18.63 7.01
C GLY A 347 -2.89 -17.22 7.60
N LEU A 348 -2.65 -16.20 6.77
CA LEU A 348 -2.57 -14.81 7.23
C LEU A 348 -3.92 -14.28 7.70
N LEU A 349 -4.97 -14.46 6.89
CA LEU A 349 -6.31 -13.95 7.17
C LEU A 349 -6.96 -14.66 8.38
N SER A 350 -6.60 -15.90 8.65
CA SER A 350 -7.13 -16.68 9.78
C SER A 350 -6.70 -16.18 11.16
N LYS A 351 -5.70 -15.26 11.22
CA LYS A 351 -5.21 -14.71 12.50
C LYS A 351 -6.21 -13.76 13.17
N TYR A 352 -7.05 -13.13 12.37
CA TYR A 352 -8.16 -12.31 12.87
C TYR A 352 -9.38 -12.50 11.97
N THR A 353 -10.48 -12.98 12.50
CA THR A 353 -11.74 -13.07 11.78
C THR A 353 -12.91 -12.66 12.66
N VAL A 354 -13.92 -12.05 12.05
CA VAL A 354 -15.16 -11.65 12.72
C VAL A 354 -16.37 -12.30 12.06
N LYS A 355 -17.39 -12.54 12.86
CA LYS A 355 -18.73 -12.93 12.45
C LYS A 355 -19.71 -12.01 13.19
N SER A 356 -20.22 -11.02 12.48
CA SER A 356 -21.08 -9.99 13.06
C SER A 356 -22.57 -10.12 12.68
N GLY A 357 -22.84 -10.93 11.63
CA GLY A 357 -24.16 -11.00 11.00
C GLY A 357 -24.39 -9.93 9.93
N ASP A 358 -23.47 -8.98 9.74
CA ASP A 358 -23.41 -8.06 8.59
C ASP A 358 -22.30 -8.50 7.64
N GLU A 359 -22.68 -9.06 6.50
CA GLU A 359 -21.73 -9.57 5.50
C GLU A 359 -20.74 -8.50 5.00
N ARG A 360 -21.12 -7.22 5.05
CA ARG A 360 -20.26 -6.11 4.62
C ARG A 360 -19.12 -5.90 5.61
N LEU A 361 -19.42 -5.92 6.91
CA LEU A 361 -18.39 -5.85 7.94
C LEU A 361 -17.49 -7.07 7.88
N ASP A 362 -18.09 -8.26 7.83
CA ASP A 362 -17.35 -9.51 7.83
C ASP A 362 -16.37 -9.59 6.66
N ARG A 363 -16.80 -9.22 5.42
CA ARG A 363 -15.92 -9.23 4.23
C ARG A 363 -14.79 -8.23 4.31
N MET A 364 -15.06 -7.02 4.84
CA MET A 364 -14.01 -6.02 4.99
C MET A 364 -12.97 -6.43 6.02
N VAL A 365 -13.40 -6.82 7.21
CA VAL A 365 -12.47 -7.21 8.28
C VAL A 365 -11.74 -8.51 7.96
N ASN A 366 -12.44 -9.51 7.44
CA ASN A 366 -11.85 -10.84 7.22
C ASN A 366 -10.95 -10.93 5.99
N VAL A 367 -11.11 -10.02 5.01
CA VAL A 367 -10.43 -10.14 3.72
C VAL A 367 -9.83 -8.80 3.27
N TRP A 368 -10.65 -7.87 2.82
CA TRP A 368 -10.19 -6.75 2.00
C TRP A 368 -9.36 -5.72 2.75
N ASN A 369 -9.72 -5.42 3.98
CA ASN A 369 -8.95 -4.48 4.80
C ASN A 369 -7.58 -5.06 5.16
N GLN A 370 -7.50 -6.33 5.58
CA GLN A 370 -6.23 -7.02 5.85
C GLN A 370 -5.35 -7.11 4.60
N TYR A 371 -5.94 -7.40 3.45
CA TYR A 371 -5.24 -7.45 2.17
C TYR A 371 -4.66 -6.08 1.81
N GLN A 372 -5.48 -5.03 1.89
CA GLN A 372 -5.02 -3.66 1.62
C GLN A 372 -3.91 -3.22 2.60
N CYS A 373 -4.00 -3.58 3.88
CA CYS A 373 -2.95 -3.30 4.85
C CYS A 373 -1.61 -3.93 4.45
N MET A 374 -1.60 -5.18 3.96
CA MET A 374 -0.40 -5.84 3.44
C MET A 374 0.19 -5.07 2.25
N ILE A 375 -0.63 -4.69 1.29
CA ILE A 375 -0.20 -3.98 0.09
C ILE A 375 0.35 -2.59 0.47
N THR A 376 -0.35 -1.87 1.32
CA THR A 376 0.08 -0.55 1.78
C THR A 376 1.38 -0.64 2.58
N PHE A 377 1.53 -1.63 3.45
CA PHE A 377 2.78 -1.89 4.16
C PHE A 377 3.94 -2.17 3.20
N ASN A 378 3.72 -2.95 2.14
CA ASN A 378 4.76 -3.28 1.16
C ASN A 378 5.34 -2.04 0.49
N PHE A 379 4.49 -1.11 0.11
CA PHE A 379 4.86 -0.01 -0.79
C PHE A 379 4.86 1.36 -0.13
N SER A 380 4.28 1.53 1.06
CA SER A 380 3.93 2.87 1.56
C SER A 380 3.20 3.65 0.47
N ARG A 381 3.82 4.66 -0.15
CA ARG A 381 3.27 5.42 -1.28
C ARG A 381 4.14 5.32 -2.54
N SER A 382 5.14 4.41 -2.54
CA SER A 382 6.20 4.38 -3.56
C SER A 382 5.78 3.82 -4.93
N ALA A 383 4.67 3.10 -5.00
CA ALA A 383 4.17 2.48 -6.24
C ALA A 383 2.67 2.72 -6.42
N SER A 384 2.22 3.95 -6.15
CA SER A 384 0.83 4.38 -6.28
C SER A 384 0.39 4.39 -7.74
N PHE A 385 -0.84 3.95 -8.00
CA PHE A 385 -1.43 4.05 -9.34
C PHE A 385 -1.91 5.48 -9.65
N PHE A 386 -2.43 6.20 -8.67
CA PHE A 386 -3.09 7.49 -8.88
C PHE A 386 -2.29 8.67 -8.34
N GLU A 387 -1.86 8.66 -7.10
CA GLU A 387 -1.34 9.82 -6.40
C GLU A 387 -0.01 10.31 -6.98
N SER A 388 1.09 9.72 -6.52
CA SER A 388 2.44 10.14 -6.90
C SER A 388 3.09 9.22 -7.94
N GLY A 389 2.36 8.21 -8.41
CA GLY A 389 2.91 7.22 -9.32
C GLY A 389 4.14 6.55 -8.71
N VAL A 390 5.33 6.94 -9.19
CA VAL A 390 6.63 6.45 -8.69
C VAL A 390 7.46 7.57 -8.04
N GLY A 391 6.84 8.71 -7.75
CA GLY A 391 7.55 9.90 -7.28
C GLY A 391 7.97 9.82 -5.81
N ARG A 392 7.33 9.02 -4.99
CA ARG A 392 7.61 8.90 -3.56
C ARG A 392 8.45 7.68 -3.21
N GLY A 393 9.19 7.79 -2.09
CA GLY A 393 9.84 6.69 -1.39
C GLY A 393 8.92 6.06 -0.34
N MET A 394 9.56 5.40 0.64
CA MET A 394 8.90 4.86 1.83
C MET A 394 8.83 5.96 2.88
N GLY A 395 7.65 6.49 3.15
CA GLY A 395 7.47 7.58 4.11
C GLY A 395 7.78 7.15 5.55
N PHE A 396 8.42 8.02 6.34
CA PHE A 396 8.73 7.76 7.74
C PHE A 396 7.45 7.58 8.55
N ARG A 397 6.58 8.58 8.58
CA ARG A 397 5.29 8.50 9.29
C ARG A 397 4.35 7.51 8.64
N ASP A 398 4.30 7.46 7.30
CA ASP A 398 3.42 6.55 6.57
C ASP A 398 3.70 5.09 6.93
N SER A 399 4.97 4.67 6.89
CA SER A 399 5.35 3.28 7.17
C SER A 399 5.11 2.87 8.61
N ASN A 400 5.27 3.78 9.58
CA ASN A 400 4.96 3.53 10.98
C ASN A 400 3.45 3.34 11.20
N GLN A 401 2.61 4.10 10.50
CA GLN A 401 1.15 3.95 10.54
C GLN A 401 0.69 2.68 9.81
N ASP A 402 1.22 2.42 8.63
CA ASP A 402 0.88 1.23 7.84
C ASP A 402 1.21 -0.07 8.60
N LEU A 403 2.28 -0.05 9.41
CA LEU A 403 2.72 -1.17 10.23
C LEU A 403 1.63 -1.63 11.21
N VAL A 404 0.85 -0.74 11.77
CA VAL A 404 -0.20 -1.07 12.75
C VAL A 404 -1.29 -1.96 12.14
N GLY A 405 -1.58 -1.78 10.85
CA GLY A 405 -2.53 -2.64 10.13
C GLY A 405 -1.94 -4.00 9.68
N PHE A 406 -0.61 -4.17 9.80
CA PHE A 406 0.12 -5.30 9.24
C PHE A 406 0.78 -6.23 10.30
N VAL A 407 1.14 -5.69 11.45
CA VAL A 407 1.98 -6.38 12.45
C VAL A 407 1.45 -7.74 12.87
N HIS A 408 0.14 -7.92 12.97
CA HIS A 408 -0.49 -9.19 13.32
C HIS A 408 -0.31 -10.27 12.22
N GLN A 409 -0.08 -9.88 10.98
CA GLN A 409 0.09 -10.79 9.86
C GLN A 409 1.51 -11.36 9.81
N VAL A 410 2.53 -10.50 9.68
CA VAL A 410 3.94 -10.90 9.55
C VAL A 410 4.83 -10.04 10.45
N PRO A 411 4.88 -10.34 11.77
CA PRO A 411 5.60 -9.50 12.75
C PRO A 411 7.09 -9.35 12.47
N ALA A 412 7.77 -10.36 11.90
CA ALA A 412 9.18 -10.27 11.57
C ALA A 412 9.49 -9.17 10.54
N ARG A 413 8.61 -8.98 9.55
CA ARG A 413 8.73 -7.90 8.56
C ARG A 413 8.44 -6.53 9.18
N ALA A 414 7.49 -6.49 10.13
CA ALA A 414 7.21 -5.27 10.89
C ALA A 414 8.43 -4.83 11.72
N ARG A 415 9.09 -5.78 12.41
CA ARG A 415 10.33 -5.53 13.15
C ARG A 415 11.41 -4.92 12.26
N GLN A 416 11.67 -5.52 11.13
CA GLN A 416 12.67 -5.02 10.19
C GLN A 416 12.33 -3.61 9.68
N ARG A 417 11.05 -3.34 9.41
CA ARG A 417 10.61 -2.00 8.97
C ARG A 417 10.85 -0.94 10.03
N ILE A 418 10.63 -1.24 11.33
CA ILE A 418 10.92 -0.30 12.42
C ILE A 418 12.41 0.06 12.44
N ILE A 419 13.29 -0.94 12.30
CA ILE A 419 14.74 -0.74 12.26
C ILE A 419 15.14 0.10 11.03
N ASP A 420 14.62 -0.23 9.84
CA ASP A 420 14.89 0.50 8.60
C ASP A 420 14.50 2.00 8.73
N ILE A 421 13.33 2.27 9.32
CA ILE A 421 12.84 3.63 9.53
C ILE A 421 13.69 4.37 10.57
N ALA A 422 13.93 3.76 11.73
CA ALA A 422 14.71 4.37 12.80
C ALA A 422 16.14 4.74 12.35
N SER A 423 16.71 3.94 11.44
CA SER A 423 18.05 4.22 10.86
C SER A 423 18.11 5.53 10.07
N THR A 424 16.98 6.14 9.71
CA THR A 424 16.92 7.42 8.99
C THR A 424 16.71 8.62 9.89
N GLN A 425 16.66 8.40 11.22
CA GLN A 425 16.55 9.46 12.20
C GLN A 425 17.88 10.17 12.42
N PHE A 426 17.84 11.46 12.77
CA PHE A 426 19.01 12.26 13.14
C PHE A 426 19.26 12.26 14.65
N PRO A 427 20.47 12.61 15.11
CA PRO A 427 20.78 12.65 16.54
C PRO A 427 19.96 13.67 17.35
N ASP A 428 19.37 14.68 16.73
CA ASP A 428 18.47 15.65 17.35
C ASP A 428 17.01 15.20 17.43
N GLY A 429 16.70 14.02 16.88
CA GLY A 429 15.38 13.42 16.85
C GLY A 429 14.57 13.73 15.60
N GLY A 430 14.98 14.68 14.77
CA GLY A 430 14.44 14.86 13.43
C GLY A 430 14.72 13.65 12.54
N CYS A 431 14.13 13.60 11.36
CA CYS A 431 14.33 12.47 10.46
C CYS A 431 14.13 12.88 9.00
N TYR A 432 14.60 12.05 8.08
CA TYR A 432 14.15 12.13 6.71
C TYR A 432 12.66 11.78 6.64
N HIS A 433 11.90 12.54 5.87
CA HIS A 433 10.49 12.26 5.64
C HIS A 433 10.23 10.96 4.87
N GLN A 434 11.24 10.47 4.15
CA GLN A 434 11.19 9.20 3.42
C GLN A 434 12.59 8.57 3.26
N TYR A 435 12.59 7.28 2.96
CA TYR A 435 13.78 6.58 2.48
C TYR A 435 13.53 5.90 1.13
N GLN A 436 14.60 5.65 0.38
CA GLN A 436 14.56 5.02 -0.93
C GLN A 436 14.39 3.49 -0.77
N PRO A 437 13.38 2.85 -1.39
CA PRO A 437 13.06 1.44 -1.12
C PRO A 437 14.19 0.45 -1.41
N LEU A 438 14.98 0.70 -2.46
CA LEU A 438 16.04 -0.21 -2.90
C LEU A 438 17.26 -0.18 -1.97
N THR A 439 17.66 1.01 -1.53
CA THR A 439 18.87 1.23 -0.71
C THR A 439 18.57 1.33 0.78
N LYS A 440 17.32 1.58 1.15
CA LYS A 440 16.85 1.89 2.51
C LYS A 440 17.50 3.13 3.14
N ARG A 441 18.07 4.01 2.33
CA ARG A 441 18.67 5.26 2.77
C ARG A 441 17.69 6.40 2.74
N GLY A 442 17.73 7.25 3.76
CA GLY A 442 16.98 8.49 3.81
C GLY A 442 17.36 9.44 2.68
N ASN A 443 16.40 10.24 2.22
CA ASN A 443 16.63 11.26 1.20
C ASN A 443 15.66 12.45 1.36
N ASN A 444 16.03 13.59 0.84
CA ASN A 444 15.28 14.84 0.88
C ASN A 444 14.53 15.16 -0.44
N ASP A 445 14.26 14.17 -1.29
CA ASP A 445 13.61 14.40 -2.60
C ASP A 445 12.25 15.11 -2.48
N ILE A 446 11.55 14.90 -1.36
CA ILE A 446 10.27 15.57 -1.06
C ILE A 446 10.37 16.53 0.13
N GLY A 447 11.59 16.82 0.60
CA GLY A 447 11.90 17.71 1.72
C GLY A 447 11.90 17.03 3.09
N GLY A 448 12.20 17.81 4.13
CA GLY A 448 12.30 17.37 5.52
C GLY A 448 11.73 18.44 6.47
N GLY A 449 11.94 18.27 7.77
CA GLY A 449 11.54 19.25 8.79
C GLY A 449 10.07 19.14 9.23
N PHE A 450 9.46 17.97 9.12
CA PHE A 450 8.12 17.66 9.62
C PHE A 450 8.21 17.24 11.08
N ASN A 451 7.72 18.05 11.99
CA ASN A 451 7.93 17.82 13.43
C ASN A 451 6.97 16.78 14.03
N ASP A 452 6.01 16.28 13.29
CA ASP A 452 5.18 15.12 13.70
C ASP A 452 5.87 13.78 13.47
N ASP A 453 6.79 13.70 12.49
CA ASP A 453 7.43 12.46 12.06
C ASP A 453 8.01 11.62 13.21
N PRO A 454 8.78 12.17 14.16
CA PRO A 454 9.36 11.39 15.26
C PRO A 454 8.33 10.68 16.16
N CYS A 455 7.15 11.26 16.36
CA CYS A 455 6.10 10.67 17.21
C CYS A 455 5.62 9.30 16.66
N TRP A 456 5.64 9.13 15.34
CA TRP A 456 5.14 7.92 14.69
C TRP A 456 6.04 6.71 14.95
N LEU A 457 7.34 6.90 15.18
CA LEU A 457 8.24 5.80 15.55
C LEU A 457 7.85 5.19 16.90
N ILE A 458 7.44 6.01 17.87
CA ILE A 458 6.91 5.53 19.15
C ILE A 458 5.66 4.69 18.91
N PHE A 459 4.70 5.22 18.13
CA PHE A 459 3.44 4.55 17.82
C PHE A 459 3.64 3.18 17.18
N GLY A 460 4.45 3.10 16.12
CA GLY A 460 4.73 1.84 15.42
C GLY A 460 5.45 0.82 16.30
N THR A 461 6.45 1.25 17.07
CA THR A 461 7.22 0.36 17.95
C THR A 461 6.38 -0.19 19.10
N VAL A 462 5.55 0.65 19.73
CA VAL A 462 4.63 0.21 20.80
C VAL A 462 3.60 -0.78 20.27
N ALA A 463 3.03 -0.52 19.09
CA ALA A 463 2.09 -1.45 18.46
C ALA A 463 2.74 -2.82 18.18
N TYR A 464 3.99 -2.83 17.72
CA TYR A 464 4.76 -4.06 17.51
C TYR A 464 4.97 -4.83 18.82
N ILE A 465 5.44 -4.17 19.88
CA ILE A 465 5.71 -4.83 21.16
C ILE A 465 4.42 -5.37 21.78
N LYS A 466 3.32 -4.61 21.75
CA LYS A 466 2.02 -5.07 22.26
C LYS A 466 1.52 -6.31 21.53
N GLU A 467 1.69 -6.36 20.22
CA GLU A 467 1.29 -7.51 19.41
C GLU A 467 2.17 -8.74 19.66
N THR A 468 3.48 -8.57 19.68
CA THR A 468 4.44 -9.69 19.68
C THR A 468 4.92 -10.11 21.07
N GLY A 469 4.95 -9.19 22.03
CA GLY A 469 5.65 -9.38 23.30
C GLY A 469 7.17 -9.33 23.18
N ASP A 470 7.71 -8.91 22.00
CA ASP A 470 9.15 -8.83 21.75
C ASP A 470 9.73 -7.50 22.23
N PHE A 471 10.16 -7.46 23.48
CA PHE A 471 10.87 -6.32 24.03
C PHE A 471 12.33 -6.25 23.61
N SER A 472 12.90 -7.32 23.03
CA SER A 472 14.30 -7.33 22.60
C SER A 472 14.60 -6.32 21.49
N ILE A 473 13.58 -5.87 20.77
CA ILE A 473 13.70 -4.82 19.76
C ILE A 473 14.23 -3.51 20.35
N LEU A 474 13.97 -3.23 21.63
CA LEU A 474 14.41 -2.01 22.30
C LEU A 474 15.94 -1.93 22.46
N ASP A 475 16.61 -3.08 22.51
CA ASP A 475 18.05 -3.20 22.63
C ASP A 475 18.76 -3.27 21.26
N GLU A 476 17.99 -3.30 20.14
CA GLU A 476 18.58 -3.39 18.81
C GLU A 476 19.45 -2.17 18.52
N PRO A 477 20.71 -2.37 18.10
CA PRO A 477 21.59 -1.28 17.71
C PRO A 477 21.17 -0.71 16.36
N VAL A 478 20.82 0.57 16.34
CA VAL A 478 20.34 1.26 15.14
C VAL A 478 21.18 2.53 14.93
N PRO A 479 21.72 2.75 13.71
CA PRO A 479 22.50 3.94 13.42
C PRO A 479 21.62 5.19 13.24
N PHE A 480 22.19 6.37 13.44
CA PHE A 480 21.61 7.63 12.98
C PHE A 480 22.02 7.90 11.54
N ASP A 481 21.11 8.49 10.74
CA ASP A 481 21.33 8.93 9.35
C ASP A 481 21.94 7.84 8.45
N ASN A 482 21.61 6.58 8.72
CA ASN A 482 22.20 5.42 8.06
C ASN A 482 23.75 5.37 8.12
N GLU A 483 24.42 6.06 9.07
CA GLU A 483 25.88 6.14 9.19
C GLU A 483 26.41 5.08 10.16
N PRO A 484 27.22 4.11 9.65
CA PRO A 484 27.84 3.10 10.51
C PRO A 484 28.74 3.72 11.59
N GLY A 485 28.67 3.18 12.81
CA GLY A 485 29.44 3.67 13.96
C GLY A 485 28.71 4.69 14.82
N THR A 486 27.46 4.99 14.49
CA THR A 486 26.59 5.90 15.27
C THR A 486 25.48 5.15 16.01
N GLU A 487 25.55 3.82 16.05
CA GLU A 487 24.49 2.96 16.59
C GLU A 487 24.24 3.23 18.07
N VAL A 488 22.97 3.43 18.40
CA VAL A 488 22.42 3.42 19.75
C VAL A 488 21.26 2.42 19.82
N SER A 489 20.77 2.13 21.01
CA SER A 489 19.61 1.24 21.16
C SER A 489 18.36 1.87 20.53
N LEU A 490 17.44 1.06 20.01
CA LEU A 490 16.16 1.57 19.51
C LEU A 490 15.39 2.32 20.60
N PHE A 491 15.53 1.93 21.88
CA PHE A 491 14.93 2.69 22.99
C PHE A 491 15.43 4.13 23.02
N GLU A 492 16.72 4.35 22.77
CA GLU A 492 17.27 5.71 22.69
C GLU A 492 16.68 6.50 21.52
N HIS A 493 16.44 5.87 20.37
CA HIS A 493 15.70 6.49 19.25
C HIS A 493 14.30 6.93 19.68
N LEU A 494 13.56 6.11 20.45
CA LEU A 494 12.26 6.50 21.01
C LEU A 494 12.36 7.66 21.97
N ARG A 495 13.38 7.64 22.87
CA ARG A 495 13.62 8.72 23.83
C ARG A 495 13.92 10.04 23.13
N ILE A 496 14.75 10.00 22.10
CA ILE A 496 15.10 11.17 21.29
C ILE A 496 13.88 11.66 20.50
N SER A 497 13.05 10.76 19.94
CA SER A 497 11.79 11.09 19.29
C SER A 497 10.84 11.85 20.21
N PHE A 498 10.67 11.37 21.45
CA PHE A 498 9.86 12.06 22.46
C PHE A 498 10.45 13.44 22.80
N ASN A 499 11.77 13.51 23.00
CA ASN A 499 12.47 14.76 23.35
C ASN A 499 12.48 15.77 22.20
N HIS A 500 12.42 15.33 20.94
CA HIS A 500 12.35 16.24 19.80
C HIS A 500 11.16 17.19 19.93
N VAL A 501 9.99 16.69 20.30
CA VAL A 501 8.82 17.54 20.53
C VAL A 501 9.02 18.45 21.74
N VAL A 502 9.52 17.92 22.86
CA VAL A 502 9.74 18.69 24.11
C VAL A 502 10.74 19.83 23.90
N ASN A 503 11.75 19.61 23.07
CA ASN A 503 12.79 20.59 22.77
C ASN A 503 12.39 21.60 21.69
N ASN A 504 11.27 21.40 21.00
CA ASN A 504 10.78 22.25 19.90
C ASN A 504 9.38 22.78 20.22
N LEU A 505 9.29 23.54 21.32
CA LEU A 505 8.05 24.22 21.72
C LEU A 505 8.08 25.70 21.33
N GLY A 506 6.92 26.20 20.94
CA GLY A 506 6.70 27.59 20.57
C GLY A 506 6.26 28.47 21.74
N PRO A 507 5.82 29.71 21.42
CA PRO A 507 5.45 30.71 22.44
C PRO A 507 4.33 30.33 23.40
N HIS A 508 3.42 29.44 22.98
CA HIS A 508 2.31 28.95 23.81
C HIS A 508 2.62 27.61 24.50
N ALA A 509 3.89 27.18 24.50
CA ALA A 509 4.33 25.86 24.95
C ALA A 509 3.64 24.70 24.20
N LEU A 510 3.25 24.95 22.95
CA LEU A 510 2.75 23.98 22.00
C LEU A 510 3.88 23.59 21.04
N PRO A 511 3.81 22.39 20.40
CA PRO A 511 4.85 21.97 19.48
C PRO A 511 4.96 22.86 18.26
N LEU A 512 6.18 23.21 17.87
CA LEU A 512 6.45 23.87 16.59
C LEU A 512 6.07 22.93 15.44
N ILE A 513 5.37 23.47 14.43
CA ILE A 513 4.90 22.68 13.29
C ILE A 513 6.07 22.28 12.36
N GLY A 514 7.19 23.04 12.37
CA GLY A 514 8.25 22.87 11.40
C GLY A 514 7.83 23.36 10.02
N ARG A 515 8.17 22.61 8.99
CA ARG A 515 7.74 22.86 7.61
C ARG A 515 6.22 22.68 7.44
N ALA A 516 5.71 21.58 7.97
CA ALA A 516 4.30 21.23 8.10
C ALA A 516 4.18 20.12 9.14
N ASP A 517 2.97 19.73 9.49
CA ASP A 517 2.69 18.48 10.21
C ASP A 517 2.16 17.41 9.24
N TRP A 518 1.30 16.48 9.71
CA TRP A 518 0.68 15.46 8.86
C TRP A 518 0.04 16.04 7.58
N ASN A 519 -0.46 17.27 7.66
CA ASN A 519 -0.96 18.00 6.49
C ASN A 519 0.19 18.76 5.83
N ASP A 520 0.87 18.13 4.89
CA ASP A 520 2.04 18.65 4.16
C ASP A 520 1.79 20.03 3.53
N CYS A 521 0.52 20.33 3.26
CA CYS A 521 0.11 21.54 2.56
C CYS A 521 -0.23 22.72 3.48
N LEU A 522 -0.18 22.52 4.83
CA LEU A 522 -0.40 23.59 5.81
C LEU A 522 0.94 24.24 6.18
N ASN A 523 1.31 25.30 5.46
CA ASN A 523 2.65 25.89 5.52
C ASN A 523 2.64 27.22 6.27
N LEU A 524 2.47 27.20 7.58
CA LEU A 524 2.23 28.35 8.43
C LEU A 524 3.48 29.22 8.73
N ASN A 525 4.66 28.80 8.29
CA ASN A 525 5.91 29.55 8.36
C ASN A 525 6.37 30.06 6.99
N CYS A 526 5.59 29.79 5.95
CA CYS A 526 5.85 30.22 4.59
C CYS A 526 5.00 31.42 4.24
N PHE A 527 5.54 32.36 3.45
CA PHE A 527 4.83 33.58 3.05
C PHE A 527 5.01 33.86 1.56
N SER A 528 5.18 32.80 0.75
CA SER A 528 5.25 32.97 -0.70
C SER A 528 3.87 33.25 -1.29
N ARG A 529 3.84 34.19 -2.26
CA ARG A 529 2.63 34.41 -3.06
C ARG A 529 2.42 33.37 -4.15
N ASP A 530 3.44 32.54 -4.41
CA ASP A 530 3.35 31.40 -5.31
C ASP A 530 3.13 30.11 -4.48
N PRO A 531 2.00 29.43 -4.65
CA PRO A 531 1.73 28.17 -3.93
C PRO A 531 2.79 27.11 -4.17
N ASN A 532 3.44 27.10 -5.35
CA ASN A 532 4.50 26.13 -5.64
C ASN A 532 5.79 26.39 -4.84
N GLU A 533 5.97 27.60 -4.31
CA GLU A 533 7.11 27.97 -3.48
C GLU A 533 6.81 27.82 -1.98
N SER A 534 5.55 27.74 -1.58
CA SER A 534 5.17 27.71 -0.18
C SER A 534 5.82 26.57 0.58
N PHE A 535 5.96 25.44 -0.10
CA PHE A 535 6.59 24.24 0.42
C PHE A 535 8.13 24.35 0.53
N GLN A 536 8.77 25.24 -0.23
CA GLN A 536 10.22 25.40 -0.28
C GLN A 536 10.73 26.50 0.65
N THR A 537 9.95 27.54 0.85
CA THR A 537 10.40 28.75 1.56
C THR A 537 10.35 28.61 3.09
N THR A 538 9.65 27.63 3.63
CA THR A 538 9.56 27.38 5.06
C THR A 538 10.93 27.15 5.72
N GLU A 539 11.86 26.52 4.99
CA GLU A 539 13.21 26.23 5.47
C GLU A 539 14.12 27.48 5.50
N ASN A 540 13.80 28.50 4.76
CA ASN A 540 14.62 29.68 4.56
C ASN A 540 14.23 30.85 5.46
N GLN A 541 13.39 30.64 6.46
CA GLN A 541 13.02 31.67 7.43
C GLN A 541 14.23 31.96 8.33
N SER A 542 14.84 33.12 8.11
CA SER A 542 16.05 33.54 8.85
C SER A 542 15.85 33.65 10.37
N GLU A 543 14.61 33.75 10.83
CA GLU A 543 14.23 33.86 12.23
C GLU A 543 13.74 32.56 12.85
N GLY A 544 13.78 31.45 12.09
CA GLY A 544 13.29 30.14 12.50
C GLY A 544 11.76 29.99 12.41
N SER A 545 11.32 28.78 12.66
CA SER A 545 9.90 28.43 12.71
C SER A 545 9.31 28.90 14.04
N LYS A 546 8.13 29.52 14.02
CA LYS A 546 7.39 29.95 15.22
C LYS A 546 5.97 29.43 15.27
N ALA A 547 5.45 28.95 14.14
CA ALA A 547 4.11 28.40 14.05
C ALA A 547 3.99 27.10 14.84
N GLU A 548 2.88 26.93 15.56
CA GLU A 548 2.62 25.84 16.48
C GLU A 548 1.45 24.98 16.01
N SER A 549 1.51 23.65 16.23
CA SER A 549 0.48 22.69 15.80
C SER A 549 -0.24 22.03 16.96
N LEU A 550 -1.55 22.17 17.00
CA LEU A 550 -2.42 21.44 17.95
C LEU A 550 -2.59 19.97 17.56
N MET A 551 -2.47 19.65 16.27
CA MET A 551 -2.45 18.26 15.82
C MET A 551 -1.24 17.53 16.41
N ILE A 552 -0.03 18.12 16.33
CA ILE A 552 1.18 17.53 16.94
C ILE A 552 1.05 17.46 18.46
N ALA A 553 0.44 18.47 19.11
CA ALA A 553 0.21 18.43 20.55
C ALA A 553 -0.67 17.24 20.96
N GLY A 554 -1.79 17.02 20.26
CA GLY A 554 -2.65 15.85 20.48
C GLY A 554 -1.95 14.52 20.19
N LEU A 555 -1.21 14.43 19.10
CA LEU A 555 -0.40 13.27 18.72
C LEU A 555 0.68 12.97 19.78
N PHE A 556 1.38 14.01 20.26
CA PHE A 556 2.38 13.87 21.31
C PHE A 556 1.78 13.31 22.61
N VAL A 557 0.61 13.82 23.03
CA VAL A 557 -0.07 13.29 24.23
C VAL A 557 -0.51 11.85 24.00
N PHE A 558 -1.03 11.50 22.82
CA PHE A 558 -1.46 10.16 22.49
C PHE A 558 -0.31 9.15 22.46
N THR A 559 0.77 9.46 21.76
CA THR A 559 1.95 8.58 21.65
C THR A 559 2.80 8.62 22.91
N GLY A 560 2.85 9.77 23.59
CA GLY A 560 3.56 9.95 24.86
C GLY A 560 2.98 9.09 25.97
N LYS A 561 1.64 9.01 26.09
CA LYS A 561 1.00 8.08 27.03
C LYS A 561 1.43 6.63 26.79
N GLN A 562 1.55 6.23 25.53
CA GLN A 562 2.04 4.90 25.16
C GLN A 562 3.52 4.71 25.50
N TYR A 563 4.34 5.76 25.32
CA TYR A 563 5.76 5.76 25.72
C TYR A 563 5.92 5.61 27.23
N VAL A 564 5.15 6.35 28.03
CA VAL A 564 5.14 6.23 29.50
C VAL A 564 4.71 4.83 29.94
N GLU A 565 3.67 4.28 29.32
CA GLU A 565 3.21 2.91 29.59
C GLU A 565 4.33 1.89 29.29
N LEU A 566 5.04 2.05 28.16
CA LEU A 566 6.18 1.22 27.80
C LEU A 566 7.30 1.31 28.85
N CYS A 567 7.69 2.53 29.24
CA CYS A 567 8.72 2.74 30.25
C CYS A 567 8.35 2.13 31.60
N ARG A 568 7.10 2.30 32.06
CA ARG A 568 6.62 1.70 33.31
C ARG A 568 6.62 0.19 33.25
N HIS A 569 6.19 -0.40 32.12
CA HIS A 569 6.21 -1.84 31.94
C HIS A 569 7.66 -2.37 31.95
N CYS A 570 8.59 -1.72 31.25
CA CYS A 570 10.01 -2.08 31.29
C CYS A 570 10.60 -1.97 32.72
N ALA A 571 10.28 -0.91 33.44
CA ALA A 571 10.71 -0.75 34.84
C ALA A 571 10.26 -1.92 35.73
N GLN A 572 9.00 -2.35 35.60
CA GLN A 572 8.45 -3.48 36.36
C GLN A 572 9.07 -4.81 35.93
N HIS A 573 9.19 -5.04 34.64
CA HIS A 573 9.70 -6.30 34.10
C HIS A 573 11.17 -6.53 34.45
N PHE A 574 12.02 -5.52 34.30
CA PHE A 574 13.43 -5.61 34.67
C PHE A 574 13.66 -5.64 36.19
N SER A 575 12.77 -5.04 37.00
CA SER A 575 12.85 -5.17 38.48
C SER A 575 12.62 -6.61 38.96
N HIS A 576 11.74 -7.37 38.32
CA HIS A 576 11.46 -8.77 38.64
C HIS A 576 12.61 -9.70 38.20
N SER A 577 13.23 -9.41 37.06
CA SER A 577 14.42 -10.14 36.59
C SER A 577 15.69 -9.80 37.41
N ALA A 578 15.81 -8.56 37.88
CA ALA A 578 16.92 -8.08 38.71
C ALA A 578 17.01 -8.76 40.08
N GLN A 579 15.91 -9.25 40.62
CA GLN A 579 15.94 -10.07 41.86
C GLN A 579 16.71 -11.40 41.69
N ARG A 580 16.99 -11.81 40.46
CA ARG A 580 17.74 -13.04 40.12
C ARG A 580 19.14 -12.79 39.58
N PHE A 581 19.48 -11.59 39.03
CA PHE A 581 20.76 -11.29 38.38
C PHE A 581 21.21 -9.85 38.61
N SER A 582 22.38 -9.67 39.22
CA SER A 582 23.31 -8.52 39.28
C SER A 582 22.83 -7.06 39.41
N HIS A 583 23.71 -6.25 40.01
CA HIS A 583 23.60 -4.79 40.29
C HIS A 583 23.27 -3.91 39.06
N SER A 584 23.64 -4.34 37.85
CA SER A 584 23.36 -3.66 36.60
C SER A 584 21.87 -3.64 36.24
N ALA A 585 21.13 -4.71 36.50
CA ALA A 585 19.69 -4.76 36.19
C ALA A 585 18.84 -3.82 37.08
N GLN A 586 19.31 -3.52 38.32
CA GLN A 586 18.64 -2.53 39.19
C GLN A 586 18.83 -1.10 38.68
N CYS A 587 19.98 -0.79 38.11
CA CYS A 587 20.23 0.53 37.51
C CYS A 587 19.39 0.76 36.25
N PHE A 588 19.21 -0.26 35.39
CA PHE A 588 18.35 -0.17 34.21
C PHE A 588 16.87 0.05 34.58
N SER A 589 16.36 -0.71 35.57
CA SER A 589 14.98 -0.55 36.05
C SER A 589 14.70 0.85 36.62
N ALA A 590 15.63 1.41 37.39
CA ALA A 590 15.52 2.76 37.92
C ALA A 590 15.49 3.82 36.80
N GLY A 591 16.31 3.66 35.77
CA GLY A 591 16.34 4.57 34.61
C GLY A 591 15.01 4.63 33.82
N TYR A 592 14.35 3.49 33.61
CA TYR A 592 13.03 3.47 32.98
C TYR A 592 11.94 4.12 33.83
N ALA A 593 11.97 3.93 35.17
CA ALA A 593 11.01 4.56 36.07
C ALA A 593 11.18 6.09 36.10
N GLU A 594 12.42 6.58 36.22
CA GLU A 594 12.71 8.01 36.16
C GLU A 594 12.32 8.65 34.85
N GLU A 595 12.55 7.94 33.71
CA GLU A 595 12.15 8.38 32.39
C GLU A 595 10.62 8.42 32.24
N ALA A 596 9.90 7.44 32.79
CA ALA A 596 8.44 7.43 32.80
C ALA A 596 7.87 8.64 33.55
N ASP A 597 8.43 8.96 34.74
CA ASP A 597 7.97 10.10 35.53
C ASP A 597 8.28 11.44 34.86
N ARG A 598 9.48 11.57 34.25
CA ARG A 598 9.86 12.74 33.47
C ARG A 598 8.94 12.93 32.25
N ALA A 599 8.70 11.86 31.50
CA ALA A 599 7.83 11.91 30.32
C ALA A 599 6.38 12.23 30.70
N GLN A 600 5.89 11.67 31.81
CA GLN A 600 4.56 12.00 32.31
C GLN A 600 4.42 13.50 32.63
N ALA A 601 5.42 14.08 33.30
CA ALA A 601 5.40 15.52 33.59
C ALA A 601 5.37 16.39 32.32
N CYS A 602 6.08 15.98 31.24
CA CYS A 602 6.02 16.67 29.95
C CYS A 602 4.63 16.55 29.30
N ILE A 603 4.00 15.37 29.40
CA ILE A 603 2.64 15.14 28.88
C ILE A 603 1.64 16.01 29.64
N ASP A 604 1.71 16.04 30.96
CA ASP A 604 0.81 16.84 31.79
C ASP A 604 0.93 18.34 31.47
N ALA A 605 2.16 18.83 31.28
CA ALA A 605 2.40 20.20 30.84
C ALA A 605 1.80 20.50 29.44
N MET A 606 1.89 19.54 28.50
CA MET A 606 1.30 19.67 27.18
C MET A 606 -0.22 19.70 27.24
N VAL A 607 -0.82 18.83 28.05
CA VAL A 607 -2.28 18.81 28.27
C VAL A 607 -2.77 20.17 28.79
N GLU A 608 -2.06 20.75 29.76
CA GLU A 608 -2.39 22.08 30.30
C GLU A 608 -2.18 23.20 29.25
N ALA A 609 -1.16 23.11 28.41
CA ALA A 609 -0.93 24.04 27.31
C ALA A 609 -2.08 23.97 26.28
N VAL A 610 -2.51 22.78 25.90
CA VAL A 610 -3.66 22.58 24.98
C VAL A 610 -4.93 23.13 25.59
N LYS A 611 -5.25 22.81 26.85
CA LYS A 611 -6.45 23.32 27.54
C LYS A 611 -6.46 24.83 27.62
N ARG A 612 -5.33 25.46 27.89
CA ARG A 612 -5.19 26.89 28.07
C ARG A 612 -5.13 27.69 26.77
N HIS A 613 -4.41 27.19 25.79
CA HIS A 613 -4.10 27.93 24.56
C HIS A 613 -4.70 27.29 23.28
N GLY A 614 -5.03 26.01 23.32
CA GLY A 614 -5.54 25.27 22.18
C GLY A 614 -7.07 25.14 22.10
N TRP A 615 -7.83 25.69 23.06
CA TRP A 615 -9.29 25.56 23.11
C TRP A 615 -9.99 26.83 22.68
N ASP A 616 -10.96 26.74 21.77
CA ASP A 616 -11.71 27.85 21.19
C ASP A 616 -13.20 27.89 21.63
N GLY A 617 -13.53 27.31 22.79
CA GLY A 617 -14.86 27.28 23.38
C GLY A 617 -15.67 26.03 23.06
N ASP A 618 -15.71 25.59 21.81
CA ASP A 618 -16.46 24.43 21.36
C ASP A 618 -15.62 23.38 20.63
N TRP A 619 -14.38 23.72 20.24
CA TRP A 619 -13.44 22.80 19.59
C TRP A 619 -11.97 23.19 19.82
N TYR A 620 -11.03 22.31 19.46
CA TYR A 620 -9.60 22.58 19.50
C TYR A 620 -9.19 23.39 18.27
N LEU A 621 -8.37 24.43 18.48
CA LEU A 621 -7.71 25.15 17.39
C LEU A 621 -6.93 24.20 16.48
N ARG A 622 -6.66 24.61 15.24
CA ARG A 622 -5.76 23.87 14.35
C ARG A 622 -4.30 24.17 14.68
N ALA A 623 -4.00 25.46 14.84
CA ALA A 623 -2.64 25.93 14.95
C ALA A 623 -2.56 27.39 15.41
N TYR A 624 -1.33 27.85 15.69
CA TYR A 624 -0.95 29.26 15.64
C TYR A 624 0.01 29.46 14.48
N ASP A 625 -0.19 30.51 13.67
CA ASP A 625 0.70 30.83 12.58
C ASP A 625 1.99 31.51 13.09
N PHE A 626 2.92 31.83 12.19
CA PHE A 626 4.19 32.49 12.50
C PHE A 626 4.02 33.79 13.29
N TYR A 627 2.92 34.52 13.11
CA TYR A 627 2.62 35.78 13.79
C TYR A 627 1.83 35.62 15.09
N GLY A 628 1.53 34.37 15.50
CA GLY A 628 0.73 34.07 16.67
C GLY A 628 -0.77 34.26 16.48
N ARG A 629 -1.26 34.25 15.24
CA ARG A 629 -2.70 34.29 14.94
C ARG A 629 -3.28 32.87 15.03
N LYS A 630 -4.49 32.78 15.56
CA LYS A 630 -5.22 31.51 15.66
C LYS A 630 -5.65 31.02 14.29
N ILE A 631 -5.44 29.76 14.02
CA ILE A 631 -5.93 29.01 12.86
C ILE A 631 -6.88 27.94 13.35
N GLY A 632 -8.01 27.77 12.68
CA GLY A 632 -9.06 26.84 13.12
C GLY A 632 -9.91 27.39 14.27
N SER A 633 -10.18 28.68 14.27
CA SER A 633 -10.92 29.41 15.30
C SER A 633 -12.23 29.99 14.76
N HIS A 634 -13.17 30.26 15.68
CA HIS A 634 -14.35 31.09 15.39
C HIS A 634 -14.01 32.46 14.77
N GLU A 635 -12.82 32.97 15.08
CA GLU A 635 -12.33 34.25 14.60
C GLU A 635 -11.99 34.23 13.10
N ASN A 636 -11.74 33.06 12.51
CA ASN A 636 -11.40 32.92 11.10
C ASN A 636 -12.63 33.07 10.20
N GLU A 637 -12.49 33.62 9.01
CA GLU A 637 -13.55 33.71 8.01
C GLU A 637 -13.82 32.34 7.37
N GLU A 638 -12.76 31.67 6.94
CA GLU A 638 -12.73 30.32 6.36
C GLU A 638 -11.79 29.43 7.16
N GLY A 639 -11.90 28.13 7.06
CA GLY A 639 -11.09 27.20 7.85
C GLY A 639 -11.28 27.37 9.36
N LYS A 640 -12.54 27.43 9.84
CA LYS A 640 -12.85 27.64 11.27
C LYS A 640 -12.61 26.43 12.13
N ILE A 641 -12.80 25.23 11.57
CA ILE A 641 -12.61 23.97 12.27
C ILE A 641 -11.90 22.98 11.35
N PHE A 642 -10.99 22.21 11.89
CA PHE A 642 -10.19 21.19 11.21
C PHE A 642 -10.26 19.85 11.92
N ILE A 643 -10.32 18.75 11.15
CA ILE A 643 -10.49 17.41 11.70
C ILE A 643 -9.24 16.91 12.45
N GLU A 644 -8.01 17.32 12.03
CA GLU A 644 -6.77 16.73 12.53
C GLU A 644 -6.57 16.97 14.03
N SER A 645 -6.76 18.20 14.49
CA SER A 645 -6.64 18.54 15.91
C SER A 645 -7.79 17.94 16.73
N GLN A 646 -9.02 17.93 16.18
CA GLN A 646 -10.14 17.27 16.85
C GLN A 646 -9.86 15.78 17.04
N GLY A 647 -9.42 15.09 15.99
CA GLY A 647 -9.10 13.67 16.02
C GLY A 647 -8.08 13.35 17.11
N PHE A 648 -6.89 13.94 17.06
CA PHE A 648 -5.83 13.59 18.01
C PHE A 648 -6.10 14.06 19.44
N CYS A 649 -6.65 15.24 19.65
CA CYS A 649 -6.95 15.71 21.00
C CYS A 649 -8.06 14.88 21.67
N THR A 650 -9.12 14.49 20.92
CA THR A 650 -10.21 13.65 21.47
C THR A 650 -9.73 12.21 21.70
N MET A 651 -8.93 11.66 20.77
CA MET A 651 -8.33 10.34 20.88
C MET A 651 -7.37 10.25 22.09
N ALA A 652 -6.63 11.33 22.36
CA ALA A 652 -5.79 11.45 23.54
C ALA A 652 -6.58 11.72 24.85
N GLY A 653 -7.87 12.01 24.76
CA GLY A 653 -8.74 12.31 25.89
C GLY A 653 -8.43 13.64 26.57
N ILE A 654 -7.88 14.63 25.86
CA ILE A 654 -7.52 15.92 26.44
C ILE A 654 -8.79 16.66 26.85
N GLY A 655 -8.90 17.05 28.12
CA GLY A 655 -10.07 17.75 28.67
C GLY A 655 -11.38 16.92 28.70
N MET A 656 -11.28 15.60 28.75
CA MET A 656 -12.44 14.69 28.89
C MET A 656 -13.25 15.05 30.14
N GLU A 657 -12.59 15.29 31.26
CA GLU A 657 -13.20 15.64 32.53
C GLU A 657 -13.90 17.02 32.53
N ASP A 658 -13.46 17.89 31.63
CA ASP A 658 -13.99 19.24 31.44
C ASP A 658 -15.11 19.30 30.38
N GLY A 659 -15.46 18.16 29.78
CA GLY A 659 -16.46 18.07 28.69
C GLY A 659 -15.97 18.63 27.35
N MET A 660 -14.67 18.90 27.19
CA MET A 660 -14.08 19.43 25.95
C MET A 660 -14.17 18.41 24.82
N VAL A 661 -13.90 17.14 25.13
CA VAL A 661 -13.98 16.04 24.14
C VAL A 661 -15.37 15.93 23.55
N ASP A 662 -16.41 15.94 24.41
CA ASP A 662 -17.81 15.85 23.96
C ASP A 662 -18.19 17.00 23.05
N LYS A 663 -17.84 18.24 23.43
CA LYS A 663 -18.11 19.43 22.61
C LYS A 663 -17.38 19.39 21.29
N ALA A 664 -16.11 18.97 21.27
CA ALA A 664 -15.33 18.86 20.05
C ALA A 664 -15.92 17.83 19.07
N LEU A 665 -16.37 16.66 19.59
CA LEU A 665 -17.06 15.64 18.79
C LEU A 665 -18.42 16.12 18.26
N ASP A 666 -19.20 16.84 19.08
CA ASP A 666 -20.44 17.46 18.63
C ASP A 666 -20.18 18.49 17.52
N SER A 667 -19.10 19.27 17.64
CA SER A 667 -18.67 20.23 16.62
C SER A 667 -18.23 19.53 15.33
N CYS A 668 -17.50 18.41 15.42
CA CYS A 668 -17.18 17.58 14.26
C CYS A 668 -18.44 17.12 13.54
N LYS A 669 -19.40 16.57 14.28
CA LYS A 669 -20.68 16.11 13.73
C LYS A 669 -21.47 17.26 13.10
N GLN A 670 -21.47 18.42 13.71
CA GLN A 670 -22.22 19.59 13.24
C GLN A 670 -21.60 20.24 12.00
N TYR A 671 -20.27 20.39 11.96
CA TYR A 671 -19.60 21.23 10.96
C TYR A 671 -18.83 20.43 9.91
N LEU A 672 -18.24 19.28 10.27
CA LEU A 672 -17.39 18.51 9.37
C LEU A 672 -18.13 17.36 8.69
N ASP A 673 -19.15 16.79 9.33
CA ASP A 673 -19.83 15.60 8.82
C ASP A 673 -20.61 15.86 7.53
N SER A 674 -20.69 14.82 6.71
CA SER A 674 -21.42 14.77 5.46
C SER A 674 -21.93 13.35 5.15
N GLU A 675 -22.64 13.18 4.04
CA GLU A 675 -23.11 11.85 3.59
C GLU A 675 -21.95 10.86 3.33
N HIS A 676 -20.76 11.36 2.97
CA HIS A 676 -19.63 10.55 2.51
C HIS A 676 -18.47 10.48 3.52
N GLY A 677 -18.62 11.06 4.69
CA GLY A 677 -17.61 11.18 5.74
C GLY A 677 -17.38 12.62 6.18
N MET A 678 -16.42 12.84 7.09
CA MET A 678 -16.06 14.16 7.59
C MET A 678 -15.04 14.83 6.69
N VAL A 679 -15.32 16.08 6.32
CA VAL A 679 -14.39 16.92 5.56
C VAL A 679 -13.23 17.38 6.44
N LEU A 680 -12.08 17.68 5.80
CA LEU A 680 -10.86 18.05 6.51
C LEU A 680 -11.00 19.37 7.26
N ASN A 681 -11.61 20.37 6.65
CA ASN A 681 -11.89 21.67 7.27
C ASN A 681 -13.21 22.25 6.81
N ASN A 682 -13.75 23.20 7.56
CA ASN A 682 -14.99 23.92 7.22
C ASN A 682 -14.97 25.35 7.79
N PRO A 683 -15.44 26.38 7.03
CA PRO A 683 -15.69 26.40 5.58
C PRO A 683 -14.44 26.13 4.76
N ALA A 684 -14.61 25.67 3.52
CA ALA A 684 -13.52 25.53 2.56
C ALA A 684 -12.91 26.92 2.24
N PHE A 685 -11.63 26.94 1.86
CA PHE A 685 -10.98 28.12 1.35
C PHE A 685 -11.47 28.43 -0.08
N THR A 686 -11.84 29.70 -0.32
CA THR A 686 -12.31 30.15 -1.64
C THR A 686 -11.27 30.94 -2.43
N ARG A 687 -10.13 31.25 -1.78
CA ARG A 687 -8.98 31.95 -2.36
C ARG A 687 -7.68 31.49 -1.75
N TYR A 688 -6.57 31.77 -2.39
CA TYR A 688 -5.25 31.53 -1.84
C TYR A 688 -4.93 32.52 -0.70
N TYR A 689 -4.58 31.97 0.45
CA TYR A 689 -4.13 32.70 1.62
C TYR A 689 -2.63 32.47 1.79
N VAL A 690 -1.83 33.54 1.65
CA VAL A 690 -0.36 33.48 1.77
C VAL A 690 0.09 32.86 3.10
N GLU A 691 -0.63 33.15 4.15
CA GLU A 691 -0.37 32.68 5.50
C GLU A 691 -0.77 31.22 5.80
N MET A 692 -1.54 30.61 4.91
CA MET A 692 -1.97 29.20 5.02
C MET A 692 -1.15 28.27 4.12
N GLY A 693 -0.59 28.84 3.05
CA GLY A 693 0.17 28.09 2.08
C GLY A 693 -0.69 27.25 1.13
N GLU A 694 -0.12 26.15 0.68
CA GLU A 694 -0.63 25.33 -0.41
C GLU A 694 -2.07 24.81 -0.18
N ILE A 695 -2.46 24.54 1.06
CA ILE A 695 -3.81 24.05 1.40
C ILE A 695 -4.92 24.92 0.81
N SER A 696 -4.72 26.24 0.78
CA SER A 696 -5.71 27.19 0.28
C SER A 696 -5.68 27.40 -1.25
N SER A 697 -4.76 26.72 -1.95
CA SER A 697 -4.65 26.77 -3.41
C SER A 697 -5.56 25.76 -4.12
N TYR A 698 -5.99 24.72 -3.43
CA TYR A 698 -6.85 23.69 -4.03
C TYR A 698 -8.29 24.16 -4.18
N PRO A 699 -9.03 23.66 -5.19
CA PRO A 699 -10.46 23.91 -5.28
C PRO A 699 -11.22 23.43 -4.04
N ALA A 700 -12.26 24.16 -3.63
CA ALA A 700 -13.09 23.80 -2.50
C ALA A 700 -13.68 22.38 -2.63
N GLY A 701 -13.58 21.62 -1.56
CA GLY A 701 -14.02 20.23 -1.48
C GLY A 701 -13.06 19.20 -2.06
N TYR A 702 -11.86 19.62 -2.49
CA TYR A 702 -10.85 18.71 -3.03
C TYR A 702 -9.54 18.79 -2.27
N LYS A 703 -8.82 17.65 -2.22
CA LYS A 703 -7.52 17.55 -1.57
C LYS A 703 -7.63 18.03 -0.12
N GLU A 704 -6.62 18.75 0.36
CA GLU A 704 -6.58 19.29 1.71
C GLU A 704 -7.56 20.44 1.96
N ASN A 705 -8.16 21.02 0.92
CA ASN A 705 -9.15 22.09 1.06
C ASN A 705 -10.58 21.55 1.16
N ALA A 706 -10.97 21.12 2.35
CA ALA A 706 -12.29 20.57 2.68
C ALA A 706 -12.68 19.30 1.88
N GLY A 707 -11.71 18.55 1.35
CA GLY A 707 -11.93 17.16 0.92
C GLY A 707 -12.16 16.26 2.14
N ILE A 708 -12.74 15.08 1.91
CA ILE A 708 -12.86 14.03 2.92
C ILE A 708 -11.60 13.17 2.82
N PHE A 709 -10.63 13.38 3.70
CA PHE A 709 -9.52 12.46 3.85
C PHE A 709 -9.96 11.28 4.69
N CYS A 710 -10.10 10.11 4.06
CA CYS A 710 -10.52 8.89 4.75
C CYS A 710 -9.52 8.43 5.81
N HIS A 711 -8.30 8.98 5.80
CA HIS A 711 -7.23 8.74 6.76
C HIS A 711 -7.49 9.42 8.12
N ASN A 712 -8.07 10.64 8.14
CA ASN A 712 -8.31 11.39 9.37
C ASN A 712 -9.61 11.01 10.06
N ASN A 713 -10.59 10.51 9.30
CA ASN A 713 -11.88 10.12 9.84
C ASN A 713 -11.76 9.10 10.99
N PRO A 714 -10.94 8.03 10.88
CA PRO A 714 -10.65 7.11 11.97
C PRO A 714 -10.19 7.77 13.27
N TRP A 715 -9.47 8.88 13.22
CA TRP A 715 -9.00 9.56 14.44
C TRP A 715 -10.17 10.11 15.27
N VAL A 716 -11.16 10.73 14.60
CA VAL A 716 -12.38 11.19 15.25
C VAL A 716 -13.22 9.99 15.72
N ILE A 717 -13.34 8.93 14.89
CA ILE A 717 -14.07 7.71 15.25
C ILE A 717 -13.48 7.06 16.50
N ILE A 718 -12.15 7.01 16.63
CA ILE A 718 -11.50 6.55 17.86
C ILE A 718 -11.82 7.48 19.03
N GLY A 719 -11.78 8.81 18.82
CA GLY A 719 -12.22 9.78 19.82
C GLY A 719 -13.67 9.53 20.30
N GLU A 720 -14.57 9.19 19.38
CA GLU A 720 -15.96 8.81 19.72
C GLU A 720 -16.02 7.54 20.58
N THR A 721 -15.19 6.54 20.30
CA THR A 721 -15.12 5.35 21.15
C THR A 721 -14.52 5.65 22.53
N VAL A 722 -13.53 6.54 22.62
CA VAL A 722 -12.99 7.03 23.90
C VAL A 722 -14.08 7.74 24.70
N ALA A 723 -14.94 8.52 24.04
CA ALA A 723 -16.13 9.17 24.63
C ALA A 723 -17.32 8.23 24.80
N ARG A 724 -17.18 6.91 24.50
CA ARG A 724 -18.25 5.90 24.64
C ARG A 724 -19.47 6.12 23.73
N ARG A 725 -19.28 6.77 22.59
CA ARG A 725 -20.31 7.09 21.58
C ARG A 725 -20.36 6.04 20.45
N GLY A 726 -20.70 4.80 20.75
CA GLY A 726 -20.64 3.67 19.81
C GLY A 726 -21.54 3.81 18.58
N ASN A 727 -22.69 4.48 18.69
CA ASN A 727 -23.56 4.74 17.53
C ASN A 727 -22.93 5.74 16.55
N ASP A 728 -22.32 6.83 17.04
CA ASP A 728 -21.65 7.83 16.22
C ASP A 728 -20.42 7.21 15.54
N ALA A 729 -19.59 6.49 16.29
CA ALA A 729 -18.42 5.79 15.77
C ALA A 729 -18.78 4.82 14.62
N TRP A 730 -19.87 4.07 14.77
CA TRP A 730 -20.36 3.17 13.73
C TRP A 730 -20.89 3.90 12.51
N GLU A 731 -21.68 4.98 12.73
CA GLU A 731 -22.19 5.80 11.63
C GLU A 731 -21.05 6.33 10.77
N HIS A 732 -20.03 6.95 11.39
CA HIS A 732 -18.92 7.55 10.67
C HIS A 732 -18.01 6.50 10.04
N TYR A 733 -17.77 5.36 10.68
CA TYR A 733 -17.04 4.24 10.08
C TYR A 733 -17.68 3.74 8.79
N THR A 734 -19.02 3.57 8.77
CA THR A 734 -19.72 3.05 7.60
C THR A 734 -19.77 4.03 6.44
N LYS A 735 -19.67 5.35 6.68
CA LYS A 735 -19.64 6.38 5.62
C LYS A 735 -18.41 6.30 4.73
N ILE A 736 -17.26 5.92 5.28
CA ILE A 736 -15.99 5.84 4.53
C ILE A 736 -15.61 4.41 4.12
N CYS A 737 -16.32 3.40 4.63
CA CYS A 737 -16.00 2.00 4.35
C CYS A 737 -16.49 1.56 2.96
N PRO A 738 -15.60 0.97 2.10
CA PRO A 738 -15.94 0.60 0.73
C PRO A 738 -17.17 -0.30 0.60
N ALA A 739 -17.37 -1.23 1.52
CA ALA A 739 -18.51 -2.16 1.47
C ALA A 739 -19.88 -1.50 1.61
N TRP A 740 -19.96 -0.22 2.02
CA TRP A 740 -21.21 0.56 2.12
C TRP A 740 -21.40 1.54 0.96
N ILE A 741 -20.46 1.63 0.02
CA ILE A 741 -20.58 2.48 -1.16
C ILE A 741 -21.74 2.00 -2.04
N LYS A 742 -22.70 2.89 -2.29
CA LYS A 742 -23.92 2.59 -3.04
C LYS A 742 -23.80 2.91 -4.54
N ASP A 743 -23.10 3.97 -4.89
CA ASP A 743 -22.97 4.46 -6.26
C ASP A 743 -21.52 4.35 -6.76
N GLN A 744 -21.25 3.23 -7.44
CA GLN A 744 -19.93 2.95 -8.01
C GLN A 744 -19.59 3.91 -9.15
N THR A 745 -20.59 4.49 -9.84
CA THR A 745 -20.37 5.46 -10.92
C THR A 745 -19.90 6.80 -10.37
N LEU A 746 -20.45 7.23 -9.25
CA LEU A 746 -20.03 8.45 -8.55
C LEU A 746 -18.68 8.24 -7.86
N HIS A 747 -18.55 7.13 -7.13
CA HIS A 747 -17.32 6.84 -6.38
C HIS A 747 -16.11 6.62 -7.29
N LYS A 748 -16.29 6.00 -8.44
CA LYS A 748 -15.33 5.75 -9.53
C LYS A 748 -14.19 4.78 -9.21
N VAL A 749 -13.53 4.93 -8.06
CA VAL A 749 -12.41 4.05 -7.67
C VAL A 749 -12.93 2.71 -7.17
N GLU A 750 -12.03 1.78 -6.91
CA GLU A 750 -12.36 0.39 -6.55
C GLU A 750 -13.29 0.33 -5.34
N PRO A 751 -14.41 -0.42 -5.41
CA PRO A 751 -15.36 -0.54 -4.31
C PRO A 751 -14.97 -1.60 -3.27
N TYR A 752 -13.80 -2.23 -3.39
CA TYR A 752 -13.31 -3.28 -2.49
C TYR A 752 -12.16 -2.85 -1.61
N VAL A 753 -11.61 -1.64 -1.79
CA VAL A 753 -10.53 -1.09 -0.97
C VAL A 753 -10.80 0.36 -0.59
N TYR A 754 -10.22 0.80 0.52
CA TYR A 754 -10.29 2.20 0.93
C TYR A 754 -9.54 3.09 -0.05
N CYS A 755 -10.08 4.29 -0.27
CA CYS A 755 -9.37 5.37 -0.94
C CYS A 755 -8.78 6.35 0.08
N GLN A 756 -7.81 7.16 -0.35
CA GLN A 756 -7.23 8.20 0.47
C GLN A 756 -8.25 9.32 0.73
N MET A 757 -8.97 9.71 -0.33
CA MET A 757 -9.80 10.90 -0.33
C MET A 757 -11.11 10.67 -1.10
N VAL A 758 -12.14 11.30 -0.61
CA VAL A 758 -13.43 11.49 -1.29
C VAL A 758 -13.70 12.99 -1.42
N ALA A 759 -14.27 13.40 -2.55
CA ALA A 759 -14.64 14.79 -2.76
C ALA A 759 -15.68 15.24 -1.72
N GLY A 760 -15.39 16.34 -1.04
CA GLY A 760 -16.18 16.87 0.05
C GLY A 760 -17.48 17.54 -0.39
N LYS A 761 -18.26 18.02 0.60
CA LYS A 761 -19.58 18.65 0.37
C LYS A 761 -19.54 19.90 -0.49
N ASP A 762 -18.41 20.61 -0.54
CA ASP A 762 -18.21 21.83 -1.33
C ASP A 762 -17.65 21.55 -2.74
N ALA A 763 -17.36 20.31 -3.07
CA ALA A 763 -16.86 19.93 -4.39
C ALA A 763 -17.95 19.96 -5.46
N ALA A 764 -17.55 20.09 -6.72
CA ALA A 764 -18.49 19.99 -7.84
C ALA A 764 -19.15 18.61 -8.00
N ARG A 765 -18.52 17.57 -7.47
CA ARG A 765 -19.05 16.19 -7.45
C ARG A 765 -18.79 15.57 -6.08
N PRO A 766 -19.59 15.89 -5.04
CA PRO A 766 -19.44 15.29 -3.73
C PRO A 766 -19.57 13.78 -3.81
N GLY A 767 -18.68 13.05 -3.12
CA GLY A 767 -18.69 11.58 -3.12
C GLY A 767 -17.79 10.92 -4.16
N GLU A 768 -17.12 11.68 -5.05
CA GLU A 768 -16.13 11.11 -5.99
C GLU A 768 -14.85 10.71 -5.26
N GLY A 769 -14.50 9.42 -5.27
CA GLY A 769 -13.29 8.88 -4.65
C GLY A 769 -12.03 9.13 -5.48
N LYS A 770 -10.89 9.26 -4.79
CA LYS A 770 -9.56 9.48 -5.36
C LYS A 770 -8.50 8.65 -4.63
N ASN A 771 -7.47 8.24 -5.35
CA ASN A 771 -6.26 7.63 -4.79
C ASN A 771 -6.57 6.39 -3.92
N SER A 772 -7.03 5.33 -4.57
CA SER A 772 -7.28 4.04 -3.93
C SER A 772 -5.96 3.31 -3.55
N TRP A 773 -6.04 2.29 -2.72
CA TRP A 773 -5.02 1.35 -2.32
C TRP A 773 -3.97 1.92 -1.36
N LEU A 774 -2.98 2.67 -1.84
CA LEU A 774 -1.82 3.07 -1.03
C LEU A 774 -2.15 4.28 -0.16
N THR A 775 -2.76 4.02 0.97
CA THR A 775 -3.20 5.04 1.93
C THR A 775 -3.19 4.50 3.36
N GLY A 776 -2.79 5.31 4.31
CA GLY A 776 -2.90 5.00 5.75
C GLY A 776 -4.34 4.77 6.23
N THR A 777 -5.34 5.10 5.41
CA THR A 777 -6.75 4.81 5.66
C THR A 777 -6.98 3.33 5.99
N ALA A 778 -6.30 2.42 5.30
CA ALA A 778 -6.47 0.98 5.52
C ALA A 778 -6.04 0.56 6.94
N ALA A 779 -4.84 0.98 7.37
CA ALA A 779 -4.30 0.64 8.69
C ALA A 779 -5.11 1.30 9.83
N TRP A 780 -5.49 2.57 9.66
CA TRP A 780 -6.31 3.27 10.66
C TRP A 780 -7.72 2.69 10.77
N ASN A 781 -8.37 2.32 9.66
CA ASN A 781 -9.67 1.65 9.74
C ASN A 781 -9.56 0.24 10.32
N TRP A 782 -8.46 -0.48 10.05
CA TRP A 782 -8.17 -1.75 10.71
C TRP A 782 -8.08 -1.57 12.23
N LEU A 783 -7.26 -0.63 12.68
CA LEU A 783 -7.12 -0.29 14.10
C LEU A 783 -8.48 0.09 14.71
N THR A 784 -9.21 0.98 14.04
CA THR A 784 -10.51 1.50 14.53
C THR A 784 -11.53 0.40 14.70
N ILE A 785 -11.74 -0.43 13.67
CA ILE A 785 -12.79 -1.46 13.74
C ILE A 785 -12.41 -2.58 14.70
N THR A 786 -11.17 -3.05 14.69
CA THR A 786 -10.77 -4.23 15.48
C THR A 786 -10.50 -3.89 16.94
N GLN A 787 -9.80 -2.79 17.21
CA GLN A 787 -9.30 -2.46 18.54
C GLN A 787 -10.18 -1.47 19.30
N TYR A 788 -10.95 -0.63 18.60
CA TYR A 788 -11.74 0.42 19.24
C TYR A 788 -13.24 0.17 19.14
N ILE A 789 -13.80 -0.17 17.97
CA ILE A 789 -15.23 -0.48 17.86
C ILE A 789 -15.53 -1.87 18.41
N LEU A 790 -14.92 -2.93 17.83
CA LEU A 790 -15.08 -4.30 18.35
C LEU A 790 -14.32 -4.51 19.67
N GLY A 791 -13.39 -3.63 20.00
CA GLY A 791 -12.75 -3.52 21.30
C GLY A 791 -11.81 -4.68 21.66
N ILE A 792 -11.11 -5.29 20.68
CA ILE A 792 -10.20 -6.42 20.92
C ILE A 792 -8.76 -5.93 20.72
N ARG A 793 -8.12 -5.46 21.80
CA ARG A 793 -6.81 -4.78 21.77
C ARG A 793 -5.69 -5.60 22.38
N PRO A 794 -4.53 -5.78 21.69
CA PRO A 794 -3.34 -6.32 22.33
C PRO A 794 -2.76 -5.29 23.33
N THR A 795 -2.33 -5.78 24.47
CA THR A 795 -1.60 -5.02 25.51
C THR A 795 -0.29 -5.73 25.85
N TYR A 796 0.54 -5.14 26.68
CA TYR A 796 1.78 -5.81 27.14
C TYR A 796 1.46 -7.09 27.91
N ASP A 797 0.42 -7.07 28.73
CA ASP A 797 0.06 -8.16 29.65
C ASP A 797 -0.93 -9.17 29.05
N GLY A 798 -1.61 -8.80 27.95
CA GLY A 798 -2.68 -9.66 27.44
C GLY A 798 -3.49 -9.10 26.29
N LEU A 799 -4.75 -9.49 26.27
CA LEU A 799 -5.76 -9.03 25.32
C LEU A 799 -6.86 -8.28 26.08
N GLU A 800 -6.97 -6.99 25.86
CA GLU A 800 -8.04 -6.18 26.43
C GLU A 800 -9.32 -6.31 25.60
N ILE A 801 -10.47 -6.43 26.29
CA ILE A 801 -11.78 -6.52 25.67
C ILE A 801 -12.66 -5.38 26.19
N ASP A 802 -12.82 -4.35 25.37
CA ASP A 802 -13.55 -3.12 25.70
C ASP A 802 -14.34 -2.62 24.47
N PRO A 803 -15.45 -3.30 24.12
CA PRO A 803 -16.24 -2.93 22.95
C PRO A 803 -16.94 -1.58 23.11
N CYS A 804 -16.94 -0.80 22.01
CA CYS A 804 -17.74 0.40 21.85
C CYS A 804 -18.50 0.31 20.52
N ILE A 805 -19.66 -0.33 20.54
CA ILE A 805 -20.42 -0.80 19.36
C ILE A 805 -21.76 -0.07 19.23
N PRO A 806 -22.37 -0.08 18.02
CA PRO A 806 -23.72 0.45 17.88
C PRO A 806 -24.73 -0.38 18.68
N SER A 807 -25.73 0.28 19.21
CA SER A 807 -26.80 -0.35 20.01
C SER A 807 -27.59 -1.43 19.25
N THR A 808 -27.49 -1.43 17.92
CA THR A 808 -28.11 -2.41 17.03
C THR A 808 -27.36 -3.72 16.92
N LEU A 809 -26.04 -3.74 17.19
CA LEU A 809 -25.22 -4.95 17.16
C LEU A 809 -25.41 -5.75 18.45
N LYS A 810 -26.15 -6.86 18.37
CA LYS A 810 -26.56 -7.65 19.54
C LYS A 810 -25.59 -8.77 19.91
N GLU A 811 -24.88 -9.29 18.95
CA GLU A 811 -23.91 -10.36 19.14
C GLU A 811 -22.88 -10.34 17.99
N TYR A 812 -21.64 -10.65 18.31
CA TYR A 812 -20.61 -10.96 17.33
C TYR A 812 -19.57 -11.91 17.92
N THR A 813 -18.86 -12.62 17.05
CA THR A 813 -17.75 -13.47 17.44
C THR A 813 -16.46 -13.02 16.75
N VAL A 814 -15.34 -13.08 17.47
CA VAL A 814 -14.00 -12.80 16.93
C VAL A 814 -13.11 -13.99 17.21
N ARG A 815 -12.44 -14.51 16.18
CA ARG A 815 -11.28 -15.35 16.36
C ARG A 815 -10.03 -14.50 16.27
N ARG A 816 -9.16 -14.58 17.28
CA ARG A 816 -7.93 -13.81 17.39
C ARG A 816 -6.75 -14.71 17.73
N VAL A 817 -5.71 -14.70 16.90
CA VAL A 817 -4.41 -15.31 17.23
C VAL A 817 -3.48 -14.21 17.70
N LEU A 818 -3.00 -14.32 18.95
CA LEU A 818 -2.07 -13.35 19.55
C LEU A 818 -0.93 -14.10 20.22
N ARG A 819 0.31 -13.84 19.78
CA ARG A 819 1.49 -14.59 20.27
C ARG A 819 1.27 -16.09 20.10
N ASP A 820 1.45 -16.88 21.17
CA ASP A 820 1.30 -18.35 21.17
C ASP A 820 -0.12 -18.83 21.54
N ALA A 821 -1.09 -17.92 21.58
CA ALA A 821 -2.47 -18.21 21.96
C ALA A 821 -3.45 -17.93 20.82
N SER A 822 -4.57 -18.63 20.84
CA SER A 822 -5.74 -18.34 19.99
C SER A 822 -6.98 -18.21 20.87
N PHE A 823 -7.82 -17.24 20.54
CA PHE A 823 -9.01 -16.90 21.30
C PHE A 823 -10.22 -16.94 20.37
N ASP A 824 -11.27 -17.68 20.79
CA ASP A 824 -12.62 -17.56 20.23
C ASP A 824 -13.46 -16.73 21.19
N ILE A 825 -13.74 -15.49 20.82
CA ILE A 825 -14.38 -14.48 21.66
C ILE A 825 -15.81 -14.27 21.20
N THR A 826 -16.77 -14.46 22.08
CA THR A 826 -18.19 -14.16 21.82
C THR A 826 -18.62 -13.00 22.68
N VAL A 827 -19.04 -11.90 22.03
CA VAL A 827 -19.57 -10.70 22.71
C VAL A 827 -21.08 -10.67 22.53
N LYS A 828 -21.82 -10.62 23.65
CA LYS A 828 -23.27 -10.55 23.71
C LYS A 828 -23.72 -9.19 24.27
N ASN A 829 -24.60 -8.52 23.53
CA ASN A 829 -25.15 -7.21 23.88
C ASN A 829 -26.70 -7.24 23.91
N PRO A 830 -27.33 -7.99 24.81
CA PRO A 830 -28.77 -8.17 24.83
C PRO A 830 -29.52 -6.84 25.01
N ASP A 831 -28.97 -5.95 25.86
CA ASP A 831 -29.59 -4.68 26.22
C ASP A 831 -29.38 -3.56 25.21
N GLY A 832 -28.52 -3.77 24.18
CA GLY A 832 -28.18 -2.77 23.17
C GLY A 832 -27.41 -1.59 23.75
N LYS A 833 -26.45 -1.87 24.64
CA LYS A 833 -25.53 -0.87 25.17
C LYS A 833 -24.53 -0.46 24.09
N GLN A 834 -24.05 0.76 24.18
CA GLN A 834 -22.98 1.23 23.29
C GLN A 834 -21.58 0.87 23.81
N SER A 835 -21.42 0.70 25.12
CA SER A 835 -20.16 0.38 25.77
C SER A 835 -20.36 -0.23 27.15
N GLY A 836 -19.27 -0.71 27.74
CA GLY A 836 -19.23 -1.26 29.09
C GLY A 836 -19.44 -2.77 29.11
N VAL A 837 -18.49 -3.46 29.73
CA VAL A 837 -18.51 -4.90 29.93
C VAL A 837 -19.01 -5.20 31.34
N SER A 838 -20.04 -6.02 31.46
CA SER A 838 -20.58 -6.44 32.75
C SER A 838 -19.99 -7.75 33.26
N ARG A 839 -19.57 -8.64 32.36
CA ARG A 839 -18.98 -9.94 32.72
C ARG A 839 -18.07 -10.46 31.61
N ILE A 840 -16.93 -11.04 32.02
CA ILE A 840 -16.05 -11.83 31.14
C ILE A 840 -15.83 -13.20 31.77
N THR A 841 -15.84 -14.25 30.96
CA THR A 841 -15.36 -15.57 31.33
C THR A 841 -14.25 -16.02 30.36
N LEU A 842 -13.20 -16.61 30.93
CA LEU A 842 -12.12 -17.28 30.20
C LEU A 842 -12.19 -18.78 30.52
N ASP A 843 -12.41 -19.62 29.52
CA ASP A 843 -12.56 -21.07 29.68
C ASP A 843 -13.59 -21.46 30.77
N GLY A 844 -14.70 -20.76 30.80
CA GLY A 844 -15.81 -20.95 31.75
C GLY A 844 -15.58 -20.35 33.14
N LYS A 845 -14.42 -19.72 33.43
CA LYS A 845 -14.14 -19.05 34.71
C LYS A 845 -14.30 -17.54 34.59
N THR A 846 -14.98 -16.93 35.54
CA THR A 846 -15.12 -15.47 35.57
C THR A 846 -13.77 -14.79 35.79
N VAL A 847 -13.49 -13.75 35.02
CA VAL A 847 -12.33 -12.87 35.12
C VAL A 847 -12.78 -11.52 35.66
N GLU A 848 -12.02 -10.95 36.59
CA GLU A 848 -12.38 -9.68 37.25
C GLU A 848 -12.00 -8.43 36.43
N HIS A 849 -11.11 -8.58 35.44
CA HIS A 849 -10.58 -7.49 34.61
C HIS A 849 -10.96 -7.66 33.15
N THR A 850 -10.98 -6.57 32.40
CA THR A 850 -11.20 -6.57 30.94
C THR A 850 -10.00 -7.08 30.15
N THR A 851 -8.81 -7.09 30.74
CA THR A 851 -7.60 -7.66 30.13
C THR A 851 -7.47 -9.12 30.54
N ILE A 852 -7.46 -10.01 29.55
CA ILE A 852 -7.26 -11.44 29.72
C ILE A 852 -5.80 -11.79 29.39
N PRO A 853 -5.14 -12.69 30.20
CA PRO A 853 -3.76 -13.03 29.98
C PRO A 853 -3.58 -13.88 28.71
N VAL A 854 -2.45 -13.68 28.01
CA VAL A 854 -2.05 -14.53 26.88
C VAL A 854 -1.27 -15.72 27.44
N THR A 855 -1.92 -16.88 27.52
CA THR A 855 -1.27 -18.14 27.84
C THR A 855 -1.29 -19.05 26.61
N PRO A 856 -0.24 -19.84 26.35
CA PRO A 856 -0.21 -20.72 25.18
C PRO A 856 -1.40 -21.67 25.13
N GLY A 857 -2.04 -21.78 23.96
CA GLY A 857 -3.15 -22.68 23.72
C GLY A 857 -4.36 -22.01 23.06
N HIS A 858 -5.48 -22.74 23.07
CA HIS A 858 -6.76 -22.26 22.55
C HIS A 858 -7.71 -21.94 23.70
N HIS A 859 -8.30 -20.77 23.67
CA HIS A 859 -9.15 -20.24 24.73
C HIS A 859 -10.52 -19.82 24.21
N ILE A 860 -11.54 -20.05 25.04
CA ILE A 860 -12.92 -19.61 24.80
C ILE A 860 -13.21 -18.45 25.73
N VAL A 861 -13.63 -17.31 25.15
CA VAL A 861 -13.98 -16.11 25.91
C VAL A 861 -15.42 -15.74 25.64
N GLU A 862 -16.20 -15.60 26.71
CA GLU A 862 -17.54 -15.07 26.62
C GLU A 862 -17.62 -13.73 27.35
N VAL A 863 -18.17 -12.73 26.66
CA VAL A 863 -18.31 -11.36 27.13
C VAL A 863 -19.78 -10.97 27.12
N THR A 864 -20.24 -10.34 28.19
CA THR A 864 -21.57 -9.74 28.25
C THR A 864 -21.39 -8.25 28.51
N MET A 865 -22.02 -7.42 27.68
CA MET A 865 -22.08 -5.97 27.83
C MET A 865 -23.22 -5.54 28.78
#